data_114c360f593a11571b21650435669906
#
_entry.id   114c360f593a11571b21650435669906
#
_cell.length_a   1.000
_cell.length_b   1.000
_cell.length_c   1.000
_cell.angle_alpha   90.00
_cell.angle_beta   90.00
_cell.angle_gamma   90.00
#
_symmetry.space_group_name_H-M   'P 1'
#
loop_
_entity.id
_entity.type
_entity.pdbx_description
1 polymer ?
#
loop_
_entity_poly.entity_id
_entity_poly.type
_entity_poly.pdbx_seq_one_letter_code
_entity_poly.pdbx_strand_id
1 'polypeptide(L)'
;ILPSTDEIDRVDFNPVDYINQLFPTEQSLANIDEVIGSVKSKIRALDTDIRFTIRGHSDTEIDEHKALEEAQNSILLLFQQMREIKDKADKSEEMVKEITRDIKQLDVAKKNLTTSITTLNHLQMLIEGIDKIEAAIKKKSYGDIANLLHPVISVLEHFQPYINIPQIQELPTNVKELTAQITVQVRKECEDAFNGPNAKNFTPNQHFLDVCKIIDVIDPKLRLEVINWFLKTHLSEYTILYQESQELAWLDKIDRRYAWLKRALVEYDEKYSRIFPVHWEMAERLTVEFCKITRRELGNIMLKRKNEIDVKLLRFAIEKTVGFETIVEKRFLGNTLDHSSNPITSHLNVKVTSINGNDDLNLATNLKPKSSPFQGIISQCFEDHLDIYIAELDRSLGDQIQKFVDELKKDGYPIFEGGEDTSNVLPTSADLFVYFRNCLVQCSKLSTGQPLLLLVQTFQKYLREYANRVLTANLPKTNTTASSLVGTATIFIQNLPNIPSMLKEGETIAKLNEAEICRSCSVLCTAEYCVETIQQLEDKMKEKITKSLVDKISFESERNIFKVIIAESIQILIQDLENACEPALTAMTKLSWQTIETVGDQSLYVTTIINHLKSIVPIIRNHLGSSRKYFIQFCTTSFIKKFINHLYRCKLINTIGAEQLLLDTHSLKTVLLDLPSINLTVSRKPPQNFTKIVLKNMTRAEMILKVVLTPYDSPRQFVKNYLQLMNNDGDISSFQKVLEMKGIRKPEQAHLIERLKREHAAIIASHQQQIQQQ
;
A
#
# COMPACT_ATOMS: atom_id res chain seq x y z
N ILE A 1 -16.83 -12.04 61.10
CA ILE A 1 -16.76 -10.66 60.55
C ILE A 1 -15.39 -10.62 59.84
N LEU A 2 -15.43 -10.61 58.51
CA LEU A 2 -14.22 -10.37 57.72
C LEU A 2 -13.78 -8.94 57.95
N PRO A 3 -12.47 -8.66 58.09
CA PRO A 3 -12.01 -7.29 58.23
C PRO A 3 -12.38 -6.50 56.94
N SER A 4 -13.13 -5.44 57.16
CA SER A 4 -13.49 -4.51 56.07
C SER A 4 -12.21 -3.90 55.50
N THR A 5 -12.10 -3.86 54.17
CA THR A 5 -10.99 -3.22 53.46
C THR A 5 -11.21 -1.71 53.29
N ASP A 6 -12.30 -1.19 53.81
CA ASP A 6 -12.68 0.22 53.65
C ASP A 6 -11.92 1.08 54.68
N GLU A 7 -11.31 2.15 54.20
CA GLU A 7 -10.56 3.08 55.07
C GLU A 7 -11.39 3.73 56.14
N ILE A 8 -12.73 3.85 55.93
CA ILE A 8 -13.69 4.44 56.86
C ILE A 8 -13.92 3.53 58.10
N ASP A 9 -13.70 2.24 58.01
CA ASP A 9 -13.92 1.25 59.07
C ASP A 9 -12.71 1.03 59.99
N ARG A 10 -11.62 1.79 59.81
CA ARG A 10 -10.41 1.68 60.65
C ARG A 10 -10.68 2.37 62.02
N VAL A 11 -10.13 1.75 63.04
CA VAL A 11 -10.27 2.24 64.45
C VAL A 11 -9.61 3.63 64.64
N ASP A 12 -8.62 3.94 63.82
CA ASP A 12 -7.88 5.23 63.82
C ASP A 12 -8.27 6.15 62.64
N PHE A 13 -9.51 5.99 62.13
CA PHE A 13 -10.01 6.80 61.02
C PHE A 13 -10.11 8.28 61.43
N ASN A 14 -9.33 9.13 60.73
CA ASN A 14 -9.41 10.57 60.85
C ASN A 14 -10.24 11.15 59.69
N PRO A 15 -11.43 11.63 59.90
CA PRO A 15 -12.30 12.14 58.85
C PRO A 15 -11.71 13.37 58.13
N VAL A 16 -10.84 14.15 58.80
CA VAL A 16 -10.22 15.34 58.21
C VAL A 16 -9.17 14.95 57.21
N ASP A 17 -8.33 13.97 57.53
CA ASP A 17 -7.27 13.47 56.61
C ASP A 17 -7.91 12.76 55.43
N TYR A 18 -8.96 12.00 55.65
CA TYR A 18 -9.72 11.34 54.59
C TYR A 18 -10.37 12.32 53.60
N ILE A 19 -10.97 13.41 54.14
CA ILE A 19 -11.54 14.46 53.28
C ILE A 19 -10.46 15.21 52.53
N ASN A 20 -9.32 15.48 53.13
CA ASN A 20 -8.21 16.15 52.47
C ASN A 20 -7.55 15.26 51.38
N GLN A 21 -7.56 13.96 51.54
CA GLN A 21 -7.09 13.00 50.57
C GLN A 21 -8.05 12.87 49.38
N LEU A 22 -9.36 12.92 49.65
CA LEU A 22 -10.40 12.94 48.60
C LEU A 22 -10.45 14.25 47.82
N PHE A 23 -10.10 15.35 48.46
CA PHE A 23 -10.16 16.70 47.88
C PHE A 23 -8.84 17.45 48.01
N PRO A 24 -7.77 16.96 47.33
CA PRO A 24 -6.42 17.55 47.44
C PRO A 24 -6.29 18.94 46.76
N THR A 25 -7.27 19.31 45.93
CA THR A 25 -7.25 20.59 45.21
C THR A 25 -8.65 21.24 45.29
N GLU A 26 -8.68 22.56 45.14
CA GLU A 26 -9.94 23.34 45.16
C GLU A 26 -10.94 22.86 44.07
N GLN A 27 -10.41 22.36 42.92
CA GLN A 27 -11.25 21.84 41.83
C GLN A 27 -11.90 20.49 42.18
N SER A 28 -11.31 19.71 43.09
CA SER A 28 -11.87 18.43 43.52
C SER A 28 -13.05 18.55 44.48
N LEU A 29 -13.26 19.73 45.09
CA LEU A 29 -14.42 20.02 45.93
C LEU A 29 -15.76 20.04 45.16
N ALA A 30 -15.71 20.14 43.83
CA ALA A 30 -16.93 20.05 43.01
C ALA A 30 -17.65 18.69 43.15
N ASN A 31 -16.97 17.65 43.58
CA ASN A 31 -17.52 16.30 43.72
C ASN A 31 -17.95 15.95 45.15
N ILE A 32 -18.03 16.94 46.04
CA ILE A 32 -18.34 16.72 47.47
C ILE A 32 -19.73 16.10 47.67
N ASP A 33 -20.71 16.50 46.86
CA ASP A 33 -22.06 15.95 46.90
C ASP A 33 -22.12 14.49 46.47
N GLU A 34 -21.26 14.06 45.58
CA GLU A 34 -21.15 12.67 45.15
C GLU A 34 -20.58 11.78 46.26
N VAL A 35 -19.55 12.27 46.95
CA VAL A 35 -18.96 11.57 48.10
C VAL A 35 -19.96 11.49 49.26
N ILE A 36 -20.70 12.58 49.58
CA ILE A 36 -21.78 12.56 50.55
C ILE A 36 -22.88 11.58 50.13
N GLY A 37 -23.21 11.49 48.85
CA GLY A 37 -24.13 10.53 48.28
C GLY A 37 -23.68 9.08 48.48
N SER A 38 -22.42 8.80 48.27
CA SER A 38 -21.79 7.49 48.46
C SER A 38 -21.82 7.07 49.95
N VAL A 39 -21.44 7.94 50.87
CA VAL A 39 -21.48 7.66 52.31
C VAL A 39 -22.91 7.45 52.78
N LYS A 40 -23.87 8.24 52.31
CA LYS A 40 -25.31 8.02 52.61
C LYS A 40 -25.81 6.68 52.06
N SER A 41 -25.34 6.22 50.94
CA SER A 41 -25.68 4.91 50.38
C SER A 41 -25.15 3.79 51.25
N LYS A 42 -23.91 3.89 51.75
CA LYS A 42 -23.31 2.93 52.68
C LYS A 42 -24.10 2.86 54.00
N ILE A 43 -24.50 3.99 54.53
CA ILE A 43 -25.35 4.04 55.74
C ILE A 43 -26.67 3.29 55.51
N ARG A 44 -27.31 3.48 54.34
CA ARG A 44 -28.57 2.78 54.04
C ARG A 44 -28.35 1.27 53.84
N ALA A 45 -27.22 0.85 53.28
CA ALA A 45 -26.89 -0.57 53.18
C ALA A 45 -26.72 -1.19 54.58
N LEU A 46 -25.95 -0.53 55.46
CA LEU A 46 -25.77 -0.95 56.84
C LEU A 46 -27.09 -0.98 57.62
N ASP A 47 -27.97 0.00 57.43
CA ASP A 47 -29.32 0.03 58.05
C ASP A 47 -30.18 -1.15 57.55
N THR A 48 -30.10 -1.52 56.28
CA THR A 48 -30.77 -2.71 55.72
C THR A 48 -30.21 -4.02 56.28
N ASP A 49 -28.90 -4.12 56.42
CA ASP A 49 -28.25 -5.31 57.00
C ASP A 49 -28.59 -5.46 58.50
N ILE A 50 -28.58 -4.37 59.22
CA ILE A 50 -29.02 -4.35 60.66
C ILE A 50 -30.48 -4.78 60.78
N ARG A 51 -31.38 -4.27 59.93
CA ARG A 51 -32.80 -4.63 59.92
C ARG A 51 -33.02 -6.09 59.51
N PHE A 52 -32.21 -6.62 58.60
CA PHE A 52 -32.27 -8.04 58.20
C PHE A 52 -31.83 -8.94 59.37
N THR A 53 -30.73 -8.57 60.08
CA THR A 53 -30.24 -9.30 61.25
C THR A 53 -31.21 -9.30 62.40
N ILE A 54 -31.89 -8.16 62.66
CA ILE A 54 -32.93 -8.05 63.69
C ILE A 54 -34.17 -8.91 63.38
N ARG A 55 -34.60 -9.00 62.12
CA ARG A 55 -35.71 -9.86 61.68
C ARG A 55 -35.37 -11.36 61.78
N GLY A 56 -34.08 -11.75 61.68
CA GLY A 56 -33.64 -13.13 61.80
C GLY A 56 -33.60 -13.67 63.23
N HIS A 57 -33.69 -12.83 64.25
CA HIS A 57 -33.65 -13.21 65.67
C HIS A 57 -35.02 -13.03 66.43
N SER A 58 -36.11 -13.41 65.76
CA SER A 58 -37.50 -13.22 66.23
C SER A 58 -37.97 -14.22 67.27
N ASP A 59 -37.11 -14.67 68.25
CA ASP A 59 -37.57 -15.60 69.26
C ASP A 59 -37.20 -15.25 70.76
N THR A 60 -36.70 -14.00 71.00
CA THR A 60 -36.49 -13.56 72.41
C THR A 60 -36.93 -12.11 72.57
N GLU A 61 -38.17 -11.92 72.91
CA GLU A 61 -38.91 -10.59 73.02
C GLU A 61 -38.36 -9.58 74.02
N ILE A 62 -37.39 -9.90 74.88
CA ILE A 62 -36.86 -8.99 75.90
C ILE A 62 -35.46 -8.39 75.53
N ASP A 63 -34.63 -9.16 74.82
CA ASP A 63 -33.31 -8.65 74.39
C ASP A 63 -33.35 -7.91 73.04
N GLU A 64 -34.35 -8.18 72.24
CA GLU A 64 -34.55 -7.51 70.95
C GLU A 64 -34.91 -6.00 71.09
N HIS A 65 -35.69 -5.62 72.09
CA HIS A 65 -36.03 -4.23 72.29
C HIS A 65 -34.82 -3.40 72.74
N LYS A 66 -33.95 -3.96 73.57
CA LYS A 66 -32.69 -3.32 73.96
C LYS A 66 -31.69 -3.23 72.75
N ALA A 67 -31.54 -4.28 71.99
CA ALA A 67 -30.70 -4.30 70.84
C ALA A 67 -31.18 -3.35 69.71
N LEU A 68 -32.56 -3.21 69.59
CA LEU A 68 -33.14 -2.28 68.63
C LEU A 68 -32.91 -0.84 69.09
N GLU A 69 -33.05 -0.57 70.40
CA GLU A 69 -32.80 0.76 71.00
C GLU A 69 -31.33 1.14 70.95
N GLU A 70 -30.40 0.19 71.17
CA GLU A 70 -28.96 0.37 70.99
C GLU A 70 -28.59 0.57 69.50
N ALA A 71 -29.24 -0.15 68.58
CA ALA A 71 -29.07 0.02 67.18
C ALA A 71 -29.58 1.39 66.68
N GLN A 72 -30.79 1.79 67.16
CA GLN A 72 -31.35 3.14 66.89
C GLN A 72 -30.43 4.24 67.42
N ASN A 73 -29.94 4.08 68.66
CA ASN A 73 -29.01 5.04 69.24
C ASN A 73 -27.71 5.11 68.50
N SER A 74 -27.18 3.96 68.04
CA SER A 74 -26.00 3.90 67.25
C SER A 74 -26.14 4.55 65.83
N ILE A 75 -27.31 4.34 65.22
CA ILE A 75 -27.71 5.02 63.99
C ILE A 75 -27.85 6.52 64.17
N LEU A 76 -28.50 6.95 65.27
CA LEU A 76 -28.67 8.37 65.63
C LEU A 76 -27.29 9.01 65.85
N LEU A 77 -26.41 8.30 66.57
CA LEU A 77 -25.02 8.77 66.79
C LEU A 77 -24.26 8.88 65.47
N LEU A 78 -24.43 7.93 64.59
CA LEU A 78 -23.79 7.91 63.26
C LEU A 78 -24.34 9.08 62.39
N PHE A 79 -25.65 9.34 62.42
CA PHE A 79 -26.22 10.49 61.75
C PHE A 79 -25.74 11.81 62.37
N GLN A 80 -25.54 11.84 63.67
CA GLN A 80 -24.99 13.02 64.34
C GLN A 80 -23.53 13.26 63.89
N GLN A 81 -22.72 12.21 63.94
CA GLN A 81 -21.34 12.29 63.47
C GLN A 81 -21.22 12.70 61.97
N MET A 82 -22.11 12.15 61.16
CA MET A 82 -22.17 12.53 59.78
C MET A 82 -22.59 14.01 59.57
N ARG A 83 -23.50 14.50 60.36
CA ARG A 83 -23.89 15.92 60.35
C ARG A 83 -22.69 16.79 60.78
N GLU A 84 -21.96 16.36 61.80
CA GLU A 84 -20.75 17.06 62.25
C GLU A 84 -19.64 17.05 61.19
N ILE A 85 -19.46 15.94 60.46
CA ILE A 85 -18.51 15.83 59.37
C ILE A 85 -18.92 16.76 58.22
N LYS A 86 -20.23 16.77 57.89
CA LYS A 86 -20.75 17.68 56.87
C LYS A 86 -20.54 19.13 57.26
N ASP A 87 -20.90 19.51 58.53
CA ASP A 87 -20.73 20.87 59.01
C ASP A 87 -19.25 21.30 59.05
N LYS A 88 -18.33 20.36 59.35
CA LYS A 88 -16.88 20.61 59.28
C LYS A 88 -16.40 20.76 57.82
N ALA A 89 -16.94 19.95 56.90
CA ALA A 89 -16.63 20.04 55.49
C ALA A 89 -17.14 21.38 54.90
N ASP A 90 -18.39 21.76 55.22
CA ASP A 90 -19.00 23.01 54.77
C ASP A 90 -18.21 24.21 55.31
N LYS A 91 -17.79 24.19 56.58
CA LYS A 91 -16.94 25.21 57.19
C LYS A 91 -15.54 25.25 56.55
N SER A 92 -14.98 24.08 56.24
CA SER A 92 -13.67 23.99 55.56
C SER A 92 -13.77 24.53 54.13
N GLU A 93 -14.86 24.21 53.42
CA GLU A 93 -15.11 24.77 52.09
C GLU A 93 -15.23 26.28 52.11
N GLU A 94 -15.98 26.83 53.08
CA GLU A 94 -16.14 28.26 53.20
C GLU A 94 -14.82 28.95 53.54
N MET A 95 -14.04 28.37 54.48
CA MET A 95 -12.72 28.86 54.84
C MET A 95 -11.75 28.81 53.65
N VAL A 96 -11.74 27.71 52.86
CA VAL A 96 -10.92 27.58 51.65
C VAL A 96 -11.37 28.61 50.62
N LYS A 97 -12.65 28.82 50.42
CA LYS A 97 -13.15 29.85 49.50
C LYS A 97 -12.72 31.25 49.92
N GLU A 98 -12.76 31.56 51.20
CA GLU A 98 -12.31 32.85 51.74
C GLU A 98 -10.82 33.03 51.57
N ILE A 99 -10.01 32.05 51.99
CA ILE A 99 -8.55 32.04 51.79
C ILE A 99 -8.18 32.17 50.33
N THR A 100 -8.87 31.42 49.47
CA THR A 100 -8.64 31.44 48.04
C THR A 100 -8.95 32.81 47.42
N ARG A 101 -10.05 33.44 47.89
CA ARG A 101 -10.40 34.79 47.46
C ARG A 101 -9.33 35.79 47.86
N ASP A 102 -8.84 35.70 49.12
CA ASP A 102 -7.83 36.61 49.61
C ASP A 102 -6.47 36.39 48.95
N ILE A 103 -6.10 35.11 48.70
CA ILE A 103 -4.92 34.77 47.93
C ILE A 103 -5.03 35.31 46.49
N LYS A 104 -6.16 35.18 45.84
CA LYS A 104 -6.40 35.74 44.51
C LYS A 104 -6.26 37.25 44.49
N GLN A 105 -6.78 37.94 45.50
CA GLN A 105 -6.66 39.39 45.60
C GLN A 105 -5.20 39.82 45.84
N LEU A 106 -4.50 39.13 46.74
CA LEU A 106 -3.07 39.36 46.97
C LEU A 106 -2.23 39.06 45.74
N ASP A 107 -2.57 37.97 45.02
CA ASP A 107 -1.82 37.61 43.80
C ASP A 107 -2.04 38.63 42.67
N VAL A 108 -3.29 39.15 42.55
CA VAL A 108 -3.57 40.25 41.60
C VAL A 108 -2.82 41.51 42.00
N ALA A 109 -2.82 41.87 43.31
CA ALA A 109 -2.07 43.04 43.78
C ALA A 109 -0.59 42.88 43.57
N LYS A 110 0.01 41.73 43.90
CA LYS A 110 1.40 41.39 43.65
C LYS A 110 1.72 41.47 42.15
N LYS A 111 0.86 40.87 41.30
CA LYS A 111 1.03 40.90 39.85
C LYS A 111 1.05 42.33 39.31
N ASN A 112 0.10 43.17 39.77
CA ASN A 112 0.01 44.56 39.36
C ASN A 112 1.23 45.37 39.78
N LEU A 113 1.69 45.21 41.04
CA LEU A 113 2.88 45.86 41.52
C LEU A 113 4.16 45.42 40.75
N THR A 114 4.29 44.10 40.56
CA THR A 114 5.42 43.56 39.79
C THR A 114 5.42 44.09 38.35
N THR A 115 4.21 44.11 37.72
CA THR A 115 4.05 44.65 36.37
C THR A 115 4.43 46.14 36.33
N SER A 116 3.99 46.93 37.30
CA SER A 116 4.34 48.39 37.37
C SER A 116 5.82 48.62 37.53
N ILE A 117 6.49 47.87 38.42
CA ILE A 117 7.93 47.97 38.62
C ILE A 117 8.69 47.60 37.33
N THR A 118 8.26 46.47 36.67
CA THR A 118 8.86 46.02 35.42
C THR A 118 8.66 47.06 34.31
N THR A 119 7.46 47.66 34.20
CA THR A 119 7.19 48.70 33.22
C THR A 119 8.08 49.95 33.42
N LEU A 120 8.24 50.41 34.65
CA LEU A 120 9.12 51.57 34.95
C LEU A 120 10.58 51.26 34.63
N ASN A 121 11.08 50.06 34.96
CA ASN A 121 12.43 49.65 34.60
C ASN A 121 12.60 49.55 33.07
N HIS A 122 11.59 49.06 32.36
CA HIS A 122 11.62 49.04 30.90
C HIS A 122 11.68 50.47 30.30
N LEU A 123 10.93 51.41 30.88
CA LEU A 123 10.97 52.82 30.43
C LEU A 123 12.37 53.45 30.61
N GLN A 124 12.98 53.21 31.75
CA GLN A 124 14.34 53.69 32.00
C GLN A 124 15.32 53.08 31.00
N MET A 125 15.25 51.75 30.81
CA MET A 125 16.09 51.04 29.83
C MET A 125 15.89 51.57 28.40
N LEU A 126 14.66 51.93 28.04
CA LEU A 126 14.32 52.44 26.71
C LEU A 126 14.95 53.80 26.48
N ILE A 127 14.85 54.76 27.42
CA ILE A 127 15.45 56.11 27.34
C ILE A 127 16.97 56.03 27.26
N GLU A 128 17.60 55.29 28.19
CA GLU A 128 19.06 55.10 28.14
C GLU A 128 19.54 54.40 26.87
N GLY A 129 18.73 53.43 26.34
CA GLY A 129 19.02 52.71 25.12
C GLY A 129 19.00 53.63 23.90
N ILE A 130 18.02 54.54 23.80
CA ILE A 130 17.91 55.53 22.71
C ILE A 130 19.11 56.46 22.70
N ASP A 131 19.49 57.00 23.85
CA ASP A 131 20.64 57.91 23.97
C ASP A 131 21.97 57.25 23.57
N LYS A 132 22.14 55.98 24.01
CA LYS A 132 23.34 55.18 23.66
C LYS A 132 23.38 54.86 22.16
N ILE A 133 22.23 54.50 21.52
CA ILE A 133 22.15 54.25 20.09
C ILE A 133 22.49 55.53 19.31
N GLU A 134 21.96 56.69 19.69
CA GLU A 134 22.25 57.94 19.03
C GLU A 134 23.77 58.30 19.08
N ALA A 135 24.40 58.08 20.23
CA ALA A 135 25.83 58.27 20.39
C ALA A 135 26.65 57.24 19.53
N ALA A 136 26.19 56.01 19.43
CA ALA A 136 26.83 54.97 18.63
C ALA A 136 26.69 55.22 17.10
N ILE A 137 25.56 55.77 16.64
CA ILE A 137 25.36 56.19 15.25
C ILE A 137 26.39 57.26 14.85
N LYS A 138 26.58 58.27 15.71
CA LYS A 138 27.57 59.36 15.46
C LYS A 138 28.99 58.83 15.39
N LYS A 139 29.32 57.78 16.17
CA LYS A 139 30.64 57.11 16.19
C LYS A 139 30.82 56.02 15.15
N LYS A 140 29.75 55.63 14.42
CA LYS A 140 29.71 54.46 13.52
C LYS A 140 30.12 53.14 14.21
N SER A 141 29.80 53.00 15.51
CA SER A 141 30.06 51.78 16.25
C SER A 141 28.93 50.78 16.07
N TYR A 142 28.97 49.98 14.97
CA TYR A 142 27.90 49.04 14.63
C TYR A 142 27.75 47.87 15.63
N GLY A 143 28.84 47.50 16.33
CA GLY A 143 28.78 46.50 17.39
C GLY A 143 27.88 46.90 18.55
N ASP A 144 28.01 48.17 18.99
CA ASP A 144 27.14 48.70 20.05
C ASP A 144 25.70 48.85 19.60
N ILE A 145 25.49 49.31 18.34
CA ILE A 145 24.14 49.41 17.75
C ILE A 145 23.49 48.05 17.67
N ALA A 146 24.18 47.01 17.20
CA ALA A 146 23.64 45.64 17.06
C ALA A 146 23.20 45.07 18.41
N ASN A 147 23.94 45.36 19.49
CA ASN A 147 23.63 44.87 20.82
C ASN A 147 22.45 45.60 21.49
N LEU A 148 22.25 46.87 21.18
CA LEU A 148 21.24 47.73 21.83
C LEU A 148 19.93 47.81 21.05
N LEU A 149 19.96 47.67 19.73
CA LEU A 149 18.81 47.91 18.88
C LEU A 149 17.68 46.92 19.12
N HIS A 150 17.98 45.63 19.20
CA HIS A 150 16.97 44.58 19.43
C HIS A 150 16.29 44.75 20.81
N PRO A 151 17.02 44.88 21.94
CA PRO A 151 16.43 45.18 23.25
C PRO A 151 15.51 46.40 23.22
N VAL A 152 15.96 47.51 22.61
CA VAL A 152 15.20 48.77 22.54
C VAL A 152 13.88 48.58 21.78
N ILE A 153 13.89 47.91 20.61
CA ILE A 153 12.66 47.63 19.83
C ILE A 153 11.72 46.68 20.62
N SER A 154 12.28 45.65 21.24
CA SER A 154 11.45 44.69 22.01
C SER A 154 10.82 45.37 23.23
N VAL A 155 11.55 46.22 23.91
CA VAL A 155 10.99 47.00 25.05
C VAL A 155 9.94 48.01 24.58
N LEU A 156 10.13 48.63 23.40
CA LEU A 156 9.17 49.57 22.81
C LEU A 156 7.81 48.91 22.54
N GLU A 157 7.80 47.66 22.12
CA GLU A 157 6.56 46.92 21.89
C GLU A 157 5.69 46.77 23.15
N HIS A 158 6.32 46.68 24.33
CA HIS A 158 5.61 46.64 25.61
C HIS A 158 4.90 47.97 25.95
N PHE A 159 5.30 49.09 25.34
CA PHE A 159 4.70 50.40 25.58
C PHE A 159 3.53 50.73 24.61
N GLN A 160 3.19 49.88 23.67
CA GLN A 160 2.04 50.06 22.77
C GLN A 160 0.74 50.43 23.53
N PRO A 161 0.39 49.79 24.67
CA PRO A 161 -0.82 50.13 25.43
C PRO A 161 -0.78 51.54 26.08
N TYR A 162 0.43 52.13 26.24
CA TYR A 162 0.67 53.40 26.95
C TYR A 162 0.90 54.58 26.01
N ILE A 163 0.67 54.44 24.72
CA ILE A 163 0.92 55.45 23.67
C ILE A 163 0.14 56.77 23.89
N ASN A 164 -0.97 56.72 24.66
CA ASN A 164 -1.80 57.89 24.96
C ASN A 164 -1.12 58.89 25.90
N ILE A 165 0.01 58.55 26.49
CA ILE A 165 0.78 59.44 27.38
C ILE A 165 1.74 60.30 26.52
N PRO A 166 1.66 61.64 26.56
CA PRO A 166 2.44 62.50 25.65
C PRO A 166 3.95 62.24 25.67
N GLN A 167 4.51 61.98 26.85
CA GLN A 167 5.94 61.68 27.03
C GLN A 167 6.37 60.36 26.42
N ILE A 168 5.45 59.37 26.33
CA ILE A 168 5.70 58.06 25.73
C ILE A 168 5.49 58.13 24.22
N GLN A 169 4.63 59.01 23.74
CA GLN A 169 4.31 59.17 22.31
C GLN A 169 5.52 59.64 21.47
N GLU A 170 6.46 60.36 22.07
CA GLU A 170 7.70 60.82 21.40
C GLU A 170 8.71 59.69 21.19
N LEU A 171 8.76 58.69 22.07
CA LEU A 171 9.74 57.60 22.01
C LEU A 171 9.66 56.73 20.75
N PRO A 172 8.47 56.25 20.31
CA PRO A 172 8.34 55.52 19.04
C PRO A 172 8.78 56.35 17.82
N THR A 173 8.60 57.67 17.86
CA THR A 173 8.95 58.56 16.75
C THR A 173 10.50 58.69 16.68
N ASN A 174 11.14 58.91 17.80
CA ASN A 174 12.60 58.97 17.89
C ASN A 174 13.25 57.64 17.47
N VAL A 175 12.71 56.51 17.94
CA VAL A 175 13.23 55.18 17.53
C VAL A 175 13.06 54.95 16.04
N LYS A 176 11.93 55.38 15.41
CA LYS A 176 11.73 55.29 13.97
C LYS A 176 12.73 56.17 13.19
N GLU A 177 13.00 57.39 13.65
CA GLU A 177 13.97 58.25 12.99
C GLU A 177 15.39 57.69 13.09
N LEU A 178 15.80 57.20 14.27
CA LEU A 178 17.10 56.55 14.45
C LEU A 178 17.21 55.27 13.59
N THR A 179 16.16 54.46 13.55
CA THR A 179 16.12 53.26 12.71
C THR A 179 16.23 53.61 11.23
N ALA A 180 15.57 54.67 10.75
CA ALA A 180 15.69 55.14 9.38
C ALA A 180 17.13 55.64 9.06
N GLN A 181 17.76 56.37 9.97
CA GLN A 181 19.15 56.81 9.79
C GLN A 181 20.12 55.62 9.73
N ILE A 182 19.96 54.63 10.62
CA ILE A 182 20.79 53.41 10.64
C ILE A 182 20.55 52.64 9.30
N THR A 183 19.31 52.50 8.84
CA THR A 183 18.97 51.80 7.58
C THR A 183 19.68 52.42 6.41
N VAL A 184 19.69 53.75 6.28
CA VAL A 184 20.37 54.46 5.19
C VAL A 184 21.88 54.23 5.23
N GLN A 185 22.51 54.32 6.43
CA GLN A 185 23.95 54.09 6.57
C GLN A 185 24.33 52.63 6.26
N VAL A 186 23.61 51.67 6.82
CA VAL A 186 23.84 50.23 6.64
C VAL A 186 23.60 49.83 5.17
N ARG A 187 22.55 50.33 4.53
CA ARG A 187 22.28 50.11 3.11
C ARG A 187 23.46 50.58 2.24
N LYS A 188 23.93 51.79 2.47
CA LYS A 188 25.06 52.34 1.71
C LYS A 188 26.32 51.50 1.87
N GLU A 189 26.68 51.09 3.08
CA GLU A 189 27.85 50.22 3.31
C GLU A 189 27.71 48.86 2.65
N CYS A 190 26.53 48.26 2.71
CA CYS A 190 26.27 46.99 2.01
C CYS A 190 26.27 47.14 0.47
N GLU A 191 25.75 48.25 -0.06
CA GLU A 191 25.78 48.55 -1.47
C GLU A 191 27.22 48.73 -1.97
N ASP A 192 28.02 49.53 -1.27
CA ASP A 192 29.44 49.72 -1.58
C ASP A 192 30.23 48.40 -1.50
N ALA A 193 29.89 47.50 -0.55
CA ALA A 193 30.55 46.24 -0.36
C ALA A 193 30.17 45.16 -1.42
N PHE A 194 28.93 45.08 -1.82
CA PHE A 194 28.43 43.98 -2.65
C PHE A 194 27.87 44.35 -4.03
N ASN A 195 27.49 45.60 -4.25
CA ASN A 195 26.95 46.08 -5.53
C ASN A 195 27.82 47.21 -6.15
N GLY A 196 28.77 47.75 -5.42
CA GLY A 196 29.66 48.82 -5.87
C GLY A 196 30.77 48.33 -6.83
N PRO A 197 31.55 49.25 -7.42
CA PRO A 197 32.63 48.91 -8.35
C PRO A 197 33.75 48.07 -7.71
N ASN A 198 33.92 48.16 -6.39
CA ASN A 198 34.91 47.42 -5.62
C ASN A 198 34.38 46.10 -5.00
N ALA A 199 33.17 45.69 -5.32
CA ALA A 199 32.52 44.50 -4.73
C ALA A 199 33.34 43.22 -4.89
N LYS A 200 34.06 43.04 -6.00
CA LYS A 200 34.93 41.88 -6.25
C LYS A 200 36.19 41.84 -5.37
N ASN A 201 36.64 43.01 -4.89
CA ASN A 201 37.85 43.14 -4.05
C ASN A 201 37.51 43.34 -2.58
N PHE A 202 36.25 43.10 -2.20
CA PHE A 202 35.82 43.25 -0.82
C PHE A 202 36.59 42.30 0.09
N THR A 203 37.27 42.85 1.08
CA THR A 203 37.97 42.08 2.12
C THR A 203 37.10 42.00 3.35
N PRO A 204 36.78 40.78 3.79
CA PRO A 204 35.93 40.57 4.95
C PRO A 204 36.48 41.21 6.22
N ASN A 205 35.65 41.97 6.92
CA ASN A 205 36.00 42.61 8.21
C ASN A 205 34.96 42.18 9.26
N GLN A 206 35.41 41.94 10.52
CA GLN A 206 34.56 41.59 11.66
C GLN A 206 33.43 42.61 11.87
N HIS A 207 33.66 43.85 11.54
CA HIS A 207 32.69 44.95 11.56
C HIS A 207 31.42 44.64 10.73
N PHE A 208 31.56 43.88 9.65
CA PHE A 208 30.45 43.54 8.76
C PHE A 208 29.45 42.53 9.37
N LEU A 209 29.93 41.68 10.28
CA LEU A 209 29.02 40.77 11.03
C LEU A 209 28.02 41.57 11.87
N ASP A 210 28.49 42.68 12.49
CA ASP A 210 27.61 43.51 13.29
C ASP A 210 26.63 44.31 12.44
N VAL A 211 27.04 44.72 11.24
CA VAL A 211 26.15 45.29 10.22
C VAL A 211 25.03 44.26 9.84
N CYS A 212 25.38 42.99 9.62
CA CYS A 212 24.40 41.94 9.31
C CYS A 212 23.40 41.69 10.46
N LYS A 213 23.86 41.73 11.72
CA LYS A 213 22.98 41.63 12.89
C LYS A 213 21.98 42.79 12.96
N ILE A 214 22.45 44.01 12.62
CA ILE A 214 21.56 45.18 12.55
C ILE A 214 20.50 45.03 11.50
N ILE A 215 20.87 44.54 10.30
CA ILE A 215 19.92 44.27 9.19
C ILE A 215 18.83 43.33 9.62
N ASP A 216 19.16 42.27 10.38
CA ASP A 216 18.17 41.29 10.86
C ASP A 216 17.08 41.90 11.75
N VAL A 217 17.47 42.95 12.52
CA VAL A 217 16.53 43.63 13.44
C VAL A 217 15.70 44.69 12.75
N ILE A 218 16.28 45.39 11.74
CA ILE A 218 15.64 46.56 11.14
C ILE A 218 14.61 46.15 10.06
N ASP A 219 15.06 45.45 9.01
CA ASP A 219 14.22 45.21 7.84
C ASP A 219 14.58 43.89 7.13
N PRO A 220 13.65 42.93 7.15
CA PRO A 220 13.79 41.69 6.39
C PRO A 220 13.97 41.89 4.88
N LYS A 221 13.44 42.99 4.29
CA LYS A 221 13.61 43.30 2.87
C LYS A 221 15.04 43.68 2.54
N LEU A 222 15.66 44.51 3.39
CA LEU A 222 17.06 44.87 3.22
C LEU A 222 17.98 43.66 3.31
N ARG A 223 17.67 42.72 4.19
CA ARG A 223 18.38 41.43 4.26
C ARG A 223 18.33 40.68 2.92
N LEU A 224 17.16 40.57 2.30
CA LEU A 224 17.02 39.92 1.00
C LEU A 224 17.78 40.67 -0.12
N GLU A 225 17.76 41.99 -0.11
CA GLU A 225 18.54 42.80 -1.07
C GLU A 225 20.04 42.52 -0.95
N VAL A 226 20.59 42.55 0.27
CA VAL A 226 22.00 42.26 0.53
C VAL A 226 22.39 40.86 0.12
N ILE A 227 21.56 39.86 0.45
CA ILE A 227 21.75 38.46 0.03
C ILE A 227 21.80 38.39 -1.50
N ASN A 228 20.85 39.02 -2.21
CA ASN A 228 20.77 39.00 -3.66
C ASN A 228 21.97 39.71 -4.32
N TRP A 229 22.45 40.81 -3.77
CA TRP A 229 23.65 41.50 -4.26
C TRP A 229 24.88 40.60 -4.15
N PHE A 230 25.07 39.96 -2.99
CA PHE A 230 26.14 38.99 -2.77
C PHE A 230 26.10 37.85 -3.77
N LEU A 231 24.94 37.19 -3.90
CA LEU A 231 24.74 36.05 -4.83
C LEU A 231 25.01 36.46 -6.27
N LYS A 232 24.49 37.60 -6.72
CA LYS A 232 24.68 38.13 -8.07
C LYS A 232 26.16 38.39 -8.36
N THR A 233 26.90 39.00 -7.40
CA THR A 233 28.31 39.31 -7.57
C THR A 233 29.15 38.03 -7.65
N HIS A 234 28.92 37.06 -6.75
CA HIS A 234 29.70 35.81 -6.71
C HIS A 234 29.35 34.84 -7.85
N LEU A 235 28.10 34.83 -8.35
CA LEU A 235 27.71 34.01 -9.49
C LEU A 235 27.89 34.69 -10.85
N SER A 236 28.35 35.96 -10.89
CA SER A 236 28.53 36.68 -12.14
C SER A 236 29.57 36.04 -13.06
N GLU A 237 30.69 35.58 -12.51
CA GLU A 237 31.73 34.85 -13.25
C GLU A 237 31.19 33.52 -13.80
N TYR A 238 30.45 32.77 -12.99
CA TYR A 238 29.81 31.51 -13.42
C TYR A 238 28.87 31.74 -14.59
N THR A 239 28.03 32.76 -14.50
CA THR A 239 27.07 33.10 -15.56
C THR A 239 27.74 33.43 -16.89
N ILE A 240 28.89 34.13 -16.83
CA ILE A 240 29.67 34.48 -18.05
C ILE A 240 30.40 33.28 -18.61
N LEU A 241 31.03 32.43 -17.78
CA LEU A 241 31.81 31.27 -18.22
C LEU A 241 30.94 30.17 -18.83
N TYR A 242 29.69 30.04 -18.36
CA TYR A 242 28.79 28.98 -18.80
C TYR A 242 27.58 29.51 -19.56
N GLN A 243 27.72 30.67 -20.20
CA GLN A 243 26.75 31.18 -21.17
C GLN A 243 26.58 30.20 -22.33
N GLU A 244 25.41 30.24 -22.92
CA GLU A 244 25.01 29.41 -24.05
C GLU A 244 26.01 29.39 -25.22
N SER A 245 26.64 30.53 -25.51
CA SER A 245 27.64 30.69 -26.57
C SER A 245 28.99 30.03 -26.30
N GLN A 246 29.22 29.56 -25.08
CA GLN A 246 30.53 29.02 -24.67
C GLN A 246 30.57 27.49 -24.86
N GLU A 247 31.67 26.95 -25.41
CA GLU A 247 31.87 25.51 -25.51
C GLU A 247 31.90 24.78 -24.16
N LEU A 248 32.31 25.49 -23.10
CA LEU A 248 32.33 24.96 -21.74
C LEU A 248 30.93 24.71 -21.17
N ALA A 249 29.91 25.27 -21.81
CA ALA A 249 28.52 25.16 -21.34
C ALA A 249 27.85 23.85 -21.75
N TRP A 250 28.46 23.07 -22.69
CA TRP A 250 27.86 21.85 -23.23
C TRP A 250 27.85 20.66 -22.22
N LEU A 251 26.97 19.70 -22.47
CA LEU A 251 26.69 18.55 -21.58
C LEU A 251 27.90 17.65 -21.30
N ASP A 252 28.85 17.56 -22.22
CA ASP A 252 30.08 16.77 -22.05
C ASP A 252 31.02 17.29 -20.95
N LYS A 253 30.90 18.58 -20.61
CA LYS A 253 31.70 19.27 -19.60
C LYS A 253 30.91 19.65 -18.35
N ILE A 254 29.77 19.01 -18.11
CA ILE A 254 28.86 19.34 -17.00
C ILE A 254 29.52 19.20 -15.62
N ASP A 255 30.46 18.26 -15.48
CA ASP A 255 31.26 18.06 -14.27
C ASP A 255 32.07 19.30 -13.87
N ARG A 256 32.51 20.10 -14.85
CA ARG A 256 33.23 21.36 -14.61
C ARG A 256 32.37 22.42 -13.96
N ARG A 257 31.05 22.45 -14.27
CA ARG A 257 30.07 23.32 -13.58
C ARG A 257 30.03 23.01 -12.10
N TYR A 258 29.93 21.73 -11.75
CA TYR A 258 29.87 21.29 -10.35
C TYR A 258 31.20 21.47 -9.62
N ALA A 259 32.31 21.28 -10.31
CA ALA A 259 33.63 21.57 -9.76
C ALA A 259 33.85 23.09 -9.49
N TRP A 260 33.25 23.97 -10.32
CA TRP A 260 33.26 25.42 -10.08
C TRP A 260 32.54 25.76 -8.78
N LEU A 261 31.31 25.25 -8.57
CA LEU A 261 30.58 25.49 -7.32
C LEU A 261 31.35 24.97 -6.10
N LYS A 262 31.95 23.79 -6.21
CA LYS A 262 32.76 23.24 -5.13
C LYS A 262 33.89 24.21 -4.71
N ARG A 263 34.59 24.82 -5.66
CA ARG A 263 35.62 25.83 -5.40
C ARG A 263 35.02 27.09 -4.81
N ALA A 264 33.90 27.59 -5.34
CA ALA A 264 33.20 28.76 -4.84
C ALA A 264 32.72 28.58 -3.36
N LEU A 265 32.29 27.36 -3.00
CA LEU A 265 31.90 27.05 -1.62
C LEU A 265 33.10 26.98 -0.67
N VAL A 266 34.26 26.47 -1.13
CA VAL A 266 35.50 26.51 -0.34
C VAL A 266 35.95 27.95 -0.14
N GLU A 267 35.93 28.78 -1.19
CA GLU A 267 36.23 30.20 -1.06
C GLU A 267 35.28 30.93 -0.14
N TYR A 268 33.98 30.60 -0.18
CA TYR A 268 33.00 31.14 0.75
C TYR A 268 33.34 30.74 2.21
N ASP A 269 33.61 29.45 2.44
CA ASP A 269 33.91 28.93 3.78
C ASP A 269 35.19 29.62 4.37
N GLU A 270 36.21 29.88 3.54
CA GLU A 270 37.45 30.51 3.97
C GLU A 270 37.30 32.02 4.20
N LYS A 271 36.62 32.74 3.29
CA LYS A 271 36.61 34.21 3.31
C LYS A 271 35.36 34.81 3.97
N TYR A 272 34.20 34.22 3.77
CA TYR A 272 32.89 34.86 4.06
C TYR A 272 32.09 34.17 5.17
N SER A 273 32.42 32.96 5.57
CA SER A 273 31.63 32.19 6.56
C SER A 273 31.52 32.89 7.93
N ARG A 274 32.49 33.72 8.28
CA ARG A 274 32.54 34.48 9.56
C ARG A 274 31.83 35.83 9.54
N ILE A 275 31.39 36.28 8.37
CA ILE A 275 30.79 37.62 8.20
C ILE A 275 29.28 37.54 8.30
N PHE A 276 28.69 36.50 7.69
CA PHE A 276 27.27 36.35 7.69
C PHE A 276 26.76 35.52 8.87
N PRO A 277 25.68 35.94 9.52
CA PRO A 277 25.02 35.14 10.55
C PRO A 277 24.66 33.75 10.01
N VAL A 278 24.84 32.70 10.84
CA VAL A 278 24.60 31.31 10.47
C VAL A 278 23.16 31.07 9.94
N HIS A 279 22.20 31.77 10.55
CA HIS A 279 20.79 31.67 10.16
C HIS A 279 20.41 32.27 8.78
N TRP A 280 21.36 33.01 8.16
CA TRP A 280 21.19 33.44 6.76
C TRP A 280 21.44 32.33 5.77
N GLU A 281 22.05 31.22 6.17
CA GLU A 281 22.32 30.04 5.36
C GLU A 281 22.88 30.38 3.96
N MET A 282 23.85 31.31 3.93
CA MET A 282 24.37 31.88 2.69
C MET A 282 25.00 30.85 1.75
N ALA A 283 25.68 29.83 2.29
CA ALA A 283 26.26 28.75 1.50
C ALA A 283 25.15 27.92 0.80
N GLU A 284 24.02 27.66 1.49
CA GLU A 284 22.87 26.98 0.91
C GLU A 284 22.22 27.86 -0.15
N ARG A 285 21.99 29.14 0.12
CA ARG A 285 21.41 30.09 -0.86
C ARG A 285 22.27 30.24 -2.10
N LEU A 286 23.60 30.29 -1.95
CA LEU A 286 24.55 30.29 -3.08
C LEU A 286 24.38 29.04 -3.94
N THR A 287 24.25 27.88 -3.30
CA THR A 287 24.04 26.61 -3.98
C THR A 287 22.70 26.56 -4.67
N VAL A 288 21.62 27.01 -4.02
CA VAL A 288 20.27 27.05 -4.59
C VAL A 288 20.22 27.96 -5.83
N GLU A 289 20.78 29.15 -5.75
CA GLU A 289 20.81 30.08 -6.87
C GLU A 289 21.67 29.56 -8.03
N PHE A 290 22.82 28.96 -7.73
CA PHE A 290 23.63 28.25 -8.72
C PHE A 290 22.79 27.15 -9.41
N CYS A 291 22.05 26.33 -8.66
CA CYS A 291 21.21 25.28 -9.22
C CYS A 291 20.11 25.85 -10.14
N LYS A 292 19.46 26.95 -9.73
CA LYS A 292 18.44 27.63 -10.55
C LYS A 292 19.01 28.15 -11.87
N ILE A 293 20.16 28.82 -11.81
CA ILE A 293 20.86 29.35 -13.00
C ILE A 293 21.27 28.17 -13.89
N THR A 294 21.90 27.14 -13.32
CA THR A 294 22.36 25.95 -14.06
C THR A 294 21.20 25.26 -14.76
N ARG A 295 20.08 25.05 -14.07
CA ARG A 295 18.86 24.44 -14.64
C ARG A 295 18.33 25.24 -15.85
N ARG A 296 18.25 26.55 -15.69
CA ARG A 296 17.77 27.44 -16.76
C ARG A 296 18.70 27.40 -17.99
N GLU A 297 20.00 27.54 -17.77
CA GLU A 297 20.99 27.58 -18.85
C GLU A 297 21.09 26.21 -19.56
N LEU A 298 21.08 25.10 -18.80
CA LEU A 298 21.08 23.76 -19.41
C LEU A 298 19.79 23.51 -20.23
N GLY A 299 18.63 23.92 -19.70
CA GLY A 299 17.36 23.80 -20.44
C GLY A 299 17.42 24.57 -21.78
N ASN A 300 17.90 25.84 -21.75
CA ASN A 300 18.04 26.67 -22.94
C ASN A 300 18.99 26.06 -23.98
N ILE A 301 20.13 25.56 -23.54
CA ILE A 301 21.15 24.94 -24.41
C ILE A 301 20.59 23.67 -25.05
N MET A 302 19.93 22.81 -24.29
CA MET A 302 19.36 21.57 -24.79
C MET A 302 18.21 21.81 -25.79
N LEU A 303 17.37 22.81 -25.55
CA LEU A 303 16.32 23.17 -26.51
C LEU A 303 16.88 23.61 -27.85
N LYS A 304 17.96 24.40 -27.86
CA LYS A 304 18.56 24.90 -29.11
C LYS A 304 19.36 23.84 -29.85
N ARG A 305 20.00 22.92 -29.14
CA ARG A 305 20.88 21.88 -29.71
C ARG A 305 20.29 20.48 -29.58
N LYS A 306 18.97 20.36 -29.68
CA LYS A 306 18.25 19.10 -29.49
C LYS A 306 18.77 17.97 -30.41
N ASN A 307 19.14 18.29 -31.62
CA ASN A 307 19.62 17.32 -32.63
C ASN A 307 21.03 16.77 -32.33
N GLU A 308 21.79 17.40 -31.45
CA GLU A 308 23.15 16.99 -31.07
C GLU A 308 23.16 16.15 -29.76
N ILE A 309 22.00 15.94 -29.13
CA ILE A 309 21.90 15.20 -27.90
C ILE A 309 21.92 13.71 -28.22
N ASP A 310 23.05 13.06 -27.92
CA ASP A 310 23.16 11.59 -27.92
C ASP A 310 22.75 11.01 -26.56
N VAL A 311 22.17 9.81 -26.57
CA VAL A 311 21.71 9.09 -25.37
C VAL A 311 22.84 8.86 -24.37
N LYS A 312 24.07 8.56 -24.84
CA LYS A 312 25.24 8.40 -23.98
C LYS A 312 25.59 9.69 -23.27
N LEU A 313 25.57 10.80 -24.00
CA LEU A 313 25.85 12.12 -23.49
C LEU A 313 24.78 12.57 -22.48
N LEU A 314 23.51 12.34 -22.81
CA LEU A 314 22.40 12.65 -21.91
C LEU A 314 22.49 11.83 -20.61
N ARG A 315 22.74 10.53 -20.70
CA ARG A 315 22.93 9.65 -19.54
C ARG A 315 24.09 10.11 -18.66
N PHE A 316 25.23 10.45 -19.28
CA PHE A 316 26.39 10.97 -18.55
C PHE A 316 26.03 12.26 -17.81
N ALA A 317 25.38 13.22 -18.48
CA ALA A 317 24.97 14.47 -17.88
C ALA A 317 24.02 14.28 -16.70
N ILE A 318 23.02 13.40 -16.86
CA ILE A 318 22.07 13.07 -15.79
C ILE A 318 22.77 12.41 -14.60
N GLU A 319 23.63 11.40 -14.84
CA GLU A 319 24.35 10.70 -13.78
C GLU A 319 25.22 11.65 -12.95
N LYS A 320 25.95 12.56 -13.62
CA LYS A 320 26.76 13.58 -12.94
C LYS A 320 25.91 14.57 -12.18
N THR A 321 24.76 14.96 -12.71
CA THR A 321 23.83 15.91 -12.06
C THR A 321 23.19 15.28 -10.83
N VAL A 322 22.65 14.06 -10.93
CA VAL A 322 22.06 13.34 -9.79
C VAL A 322 23.12 13.05 -8.72
N GLY A 323 24.34 12.68 -9.11
CA GLY A 323 25.45 12.53 -8.19
C GLY A 323 25.78 13.83 -7.46
N PHE A 324 25.75 14.98 -8.15
CA PHE A 324 25.93 16.30 -7.54
C PHE A 324 24.77 16.63 -6.61
N GLU A 325 23.52 16.47 -7.00
CA GLU A 325 22.34 16.70 -6.14
C GLU A 325 22.41 15.88 -4.85
N THR A 326 22.86 14.62 -4.93
CA THR A 326 23.08 13.77 -3.74
C THR A 326 24.17 14.31 -2.80
N ILE A 327 25.22 14.96 -3.35
CA ILE A 327 26.27 15.59 -2.54
C ILE A 327 25.70 16.84 -1.84
N VAL A 328 24.92 17.64 -2.56
CA VAL A 328 24.27 18.84 -2.02
C VAL A 328 23.30 18.47 -0.90
N GLU A 329 22.50 17.43 -1.10
CA GLU A 329 21.58 16.88 -0.09
C GLU A 329 22.27 16.49 1.22
N LYS A 330 23.46 15.89 1.11
CA LYS A 330 24.25 15.52 2.32
C LYS A 330 24.83 16.72 3.05
N ARG A 331 25.01 17.84 2.36
CA ARG A 331 25.63 19.05 2.91
C ARG A 331 24.60 20.03 3.49
N PHE A 332 23.41 20.14 2.89
CA PHE A 332 22.40 21.14 3.20
C PHE A 332 21.04 20.53 3.53
N LEU A 333 20.30 21.20 4.41
CA LEU A 333 18.97 20.74 4.86
C LEU A 333 17.82 21.17 3.93
N GLY A 334 18.05 22.16 3.04
CA GLY A 334 17.04 22.67 2.14
C GLY A 334 16.08 23.69 2.76
N ASN A 335 16.44 24.29 3.87
CA ASN A 335 15.62 25.29 4.57
C ASN A 335 15.34 26.53 3.72
N THR A 336 16.20 26.82 2.73
CA THR A 336 16.10 28.00 1.86
C THR A 336 15.26 27.78 0.61
N LEU A 337 14.81 26.55 0.34
CA LEU A 337 14.01 26.21 -0.84
C LEU A 337 12.50 26.51 -0.66
N ASP A 338 12.00 26.48 0.57
CA ASP A 338 10.56 26.66 0.86
C ASP A 338 10.10 28.14 0.92
N HIS A 339 10.99 29.11 0.68
CA HIS A 339 10.69 30.53 0.85
C HIS A 339 10.20 31.27 -0.39
N SER A 340 9.46 30.63 -1.30
CA SER A 340 8.70 31.34 -2.34
C SER A 340 7.34 31.90 -1.84
N SER A 341 6.96 31.66 -0.58
CA SER A 341 5.71 32.15 0.01
C SER A 341 5.89 32.51 1.49
N ASN A 342 6.10 33.78 1.77
CA ASN A 342 6.16 34.45 3.09
C ASN A 342 7.44 34.31 3.93
N PRO A 343 8.31 35.32 3.92
CA PRO A 343 9.54 35.35 4.73
C PRO A 343 9.36 35.76 6.22
N ILE A 344 8.13 35.88 6.72
CA ILE A 344 7.90 36.56 8.02
C ILE A 344 7.55 35.63 9.18
N THR A 345 7.22 34.35 8.97
CA THR A 345 6.64 33.52 10.03
C THR A 345 7.44 32.29 10.48
N SER A 346 8.61 32.01 9.93
CA SER A 346 9.34 30.77 10.25
C SER A 346 10.32 30.85 11.43
N HIS A 347 10.57 32.01 12.00
CA HIS A 347 11.54 32.15 13.12
C HIS A 347 10.91 32.26 14.51
N LEU A 348 9.59 32.18 14.65
CA LEU A 348 8.89 32.30 15.95
C LEU A 348 8.28 30.98 16.47
N ASN A 349 8.49 29.86 15.84
CA ASN A 349 8.01 28.55 16.32
C ASN A 349 9.15 27.58 16.67
N VAL A 350 10.17 28.04 17.37
CA VAL A 350 10.93 27.19 18.27
C VAL A 350 10.11 27.10 19.56
N LYS A 351 9.16 26.20 19.63
CA LYS A 351 8.64 25.75 20.93
C LYS A 351 9.81 25.21 21.72
N VAL A 352 10.24 25.99 22.71
CA VAL A 352 10.99 25.49 23.85
C VAL A 352 10.04 24.48 24.54
N THR A 353 10.13 23.24 24.16
CA THR A 353 9.61 22.15 24.99
C THR A 353 10.60 21.99 26.14
N SER A 354 10.21 22.51 27.29
CA SER A 354 10.78 22.18 28.58
C SER A 354 10.88 20.65 28.69
N ILE A 355 12.07 20.21 28.95
CA ILE A 355 12.44 18.87 29.35
C ILE A 355 11.74 18.55 30.66
N ASN A 356 10.67 17.79 30.62
CA ASN A 356 10.22 16.94 31.73
C ASN A 356 10.15 15.52 31.19
N GLY A 357 10.93 14.67 31.87
CA GLY A 357 11.18 13.32 31.48
C GLY A 357 9.98 12.39 31.64
N ASN A 358 10.21 11.24 31.06
CA ASN A 358 9.45 9.98 31.09
C ASN A 358 8.14 9.95 30.28
N ASP A 359 8.25 9.26 29.23
CA ASP A 359 7.47 8.14 28.72
C ASP A 359 7.31 8.17 27.19
N ASP A 360 7.45 6.96 26.64
CA ASP A 360 7.13 6.54 25.25
C ASP A 360 8.23 6.56 24.18
N LEU A 361 9.13 5.62 24.39
CA LEU A 361 9.87 4.89 23.34
C LEU A 361 8.89 4.01 22.51
N ASN A 362 8.03 4.56 21.66
CA ASN A 362 7.32 3.76 20.65
C ASN A 362 6.51 4.60 19.64
N LEU A 363 7.08 5.70 19.12
CA LEU A 363 6.45 6.41 17.98
C LEU A 363 7.44 6.81 16.86
N ALA A 364 8.45 5.99 16.62
CA ALA A 364 9.47 6.25 15.59
C ALA A 364 9.43 5.26 14.42
N THR A 365 8.23 4.84 13.96
CA THR A 365 8.13 3.93 12.82
C THR A 365 6.98 4.26 11.88
N ASN A 366 6.85 5.51 11.41
CA ASN A 366 6.01 5.79 10.22
C ASN A 366 6.26 7.19 9.65
N LEU A 367 7.51 7.66 9.62
CA LEU A 367 7.90 8.76 8.73
C LEU A 367 8.48 8.14 7.47
N LYS A 368 7.66 8.04 6.41
CA LYS A 368 8.14 7.85 5.04
C LYS A 368 9.23 8.90 4.80
N PRO A 369 10.38 8.54 4.21
CA PRO A 369 11.40 9.51 3.88
C PRO A 369 10.78 10.56 2.95
N LYS A 370 10.63 11.80 3.43
CA LYS A 370 10.36 12.95 2.56
C LYS A 370 11.48 12.95 1.53
N SER A 371 11.15 12.91 0.24
CA SER A 371 12.11 13.12 -0.83
C SER A 371 12.87 14.39 -0.52
N SER A 372 14.21 14.32 -0.60
CA SER A 372 15.07 15.46 -0.34
C SER A 372 14.67 16.66 -1.20
N PRO A 373 14.62 17.88 -0.63
CA PRO A 373 14.25 19.07 -1.37
C PRO A 373 15.22 19.43 -2.51
N PHE A 374 16.45 18.88 -2.51
CA PHE A 374 17.44 19.07 -3.56
C PHE A 374 17.33 18.06 -4.71
N GLN A 375 16.58 16.98 -4.52
CA GLN A 375 16.38 16.00 -5.57
C GLN A 375 15.55 16.62 -6.71
N GLY A 376 16.08 16.64 -7.91
CA GLY A 376 15.42 17.21 -9.08
C GLY A 376 15.64 18.71 -9.29
N ILE A 377 16.39 19.39 -8.42
CA ILE A 377 16.56 20.85 -8.51
C ILE A 377 17.22 21.29 -9.83
N ILE A 378 18.14 20.48 -10.38
CA ILE A 378 18.75 20.70 -11.70
C ILE A 378 18.24 19.62 -12.67
N SER A 379 18.25 18.36 -12.25
CA SER A 379 17.98 17.20 -13.13
C SER A 379 16.59 17.22 -13.77
N GLN A 380 15.66 17.98 -13.23
CA GLN A 380 14.34 18.19 -13.84
C GLN A 380 14.43 18.82 -15.25
N CYS A 381 15.49 19.60 -15.59
CA CYS A 381 15.63 20.14 -16.94
C CYS A 381 15.85 19.06 -18.03
N PHE A 382 16.19 17.86 -17.64
CA PHE A 382 16.33 16.74 -18.57
C PHE A 382 15.01 16.03 -18.88
N GLU A 383 13.93 16.31 -18.13
CA GLU A 383 12.65 15.61 -18.29
C GLU A 383 12.08 15.73 -19.72
N ASP A 384 12.18 16.91 -20.33
CA ASP A 384 11.68 17.17 -21.67
C ASP A 384 12.49 16.44 -22.77
N HIS A 385 13.64 15.88 -22.43
CA HIS A 385 14.54 15.14 -23.34
C HIS A 385 14.63 13.66 -23.01
N LEU A 386 13.90 13.18 -22.00
CA LEU A 386 13.88 11.75 -21.64
C LEU A 386 13.13 10.89 -22.67
N ASP A 387 12.40 11.49 -23.61
CA ASP A 387 11.85 10.84 -24.79
C ASP A 387 12.95 10.14 -25.62
N ILE A 388 14.11 10.78 -25.78
CA ILE A 388 15.29 10.23 -26.47
C ILE A 388 15.82 8.99 -25.72
N TYR A 389 15.86 9.07 -24.39
CA TYR A 389 16.28 7.95 -23.55
C TYR A 389 15.30 6.78 -23.62
N ILE A 390 13.99 7.04 -23.58
CA ILE A 390 12.95 6.01 -23.71
C ILE A 390 12.97 5.37 -25.11
N ALA A 391 13.22 6.15 -26.18
CA ALA A 391 13.35 5.61 -27.52
C ALA A 391 14.55 4.65 -27.67
N GLU A 392 15.66 4.93 -27.00
CA GLU A 392 16.82 4.00 -26.99
C GLU A 392 16.54 2.75 -26.16
N LEU A 393 15.83 2.89 -25.02
CA LEU A 393 15.37 1.73 -24.25
C LEU A 393 14.39 0.88 -25.08
N ASP A 394 13.51 1.50 -25.85
CA ASP A 394 12.60 0.79 -26.77
C ASP A 394 13.41 -0.02 -27.81
N ARG A 395 14.43 0.57 -28.42
CA ARG A 395 15.32 -0.14 -29.35
C ARG A 395 16.06 -1.30 -28.67
N SER A 396 16.68 -1.02 -27.53
CA SER A 396 17.45 -2.02 -26.77
C SER A 396 16.57 -3.20 -26.32
N LEU A 397 15.35 -2.94 -25.90
CA LEU A 397 14.37 -3.97 -25.56
C LEU A 397 13.93 -4.77 -26.80
N GLY A 398 13.76 -4.09 -27.94
CA GLY A 398 13.48 -4.75 -29.22
C GLY A 398 14.58 -5.73 -29.62
N ASP A 399 15.84 -5.29 -29.53
CA ASP A 399 17.02 -6.11 -29.81
C ASP A 399 17.12 -7.30 -28.84
N GLN A 400 16.80 -7.08 -27.57
CA GLN A 400 16.80 -8.15 -26.56
C GLN A 400 15.71 -9.21 -26.80
N ILE A 401 14.50 -8.79 -27.14
CA ILE A 401 13.43 -9.73 -27.52
C ILE A 401 13.81 -10.49 -28.81
N GLN A 402 14.38 -9.78 -29.79
CA GLN A 402 14.86 -10.44 -31.02
C GLN A 402 15.94 -11.48 -30.71
N LYS A 403 16.88 -11.14 -29.83
CA LYS A 403 17.92 -12.07 -29.37
C LYS A 403 17.33 -13.32 -28.72
N PHE A 404 16.36 -13.17 -27.84
CA PHE A 404 15.65 -14.30 -27.21
C PHE A 404 14.99 -15.20 -28.27
N VAL A 405 14.34 -14.60 -29.27
CA VAL A 405 13.72 -15.36 -30.38
C VAL A 405 14.77 -16.09 -31.23
N ASP A 406 15.90 -15.47 -31.50
CA ASP A 406 16.95 -16.05 -32.33
C ASP A 406 17.73 -17.16 -31.59
N GLU A 407 17.93 -17.00 -30.28
CA GLU A 407 18.48 -18.06 -29.41
C GLU A 407 17.56 -19.28 -29.40
N LEU A 408 16.24 -19.09 -29.22
CA LEU A 408 15.25 -20.18 -29.24
C LEU A 408 15.17 -20.85 -30.61
N LYS A 409 15.42 -20.13 -31.72
CA LYS A 409 15.47 -20.75 -33.08
C LYS A 409 16.74 -21.53 -33.30
N LYS A 410 17.88 -21.05 -32.79
CA LYS A 410 19.20 -21.65 -32.99
C LYS A 410 19.43 -22.85 -32.10
N ASP A 411 19.18 -22.67 -30.79
CA ASP A 411 19.53 -23.66 -29.77
C ASP A 411 18.35 -24.59 -29.45
N GLY A 412 17.17 -24.29 -30.01
CA GLY A 412 15.90 -24.96 -29.67
C GLY A 412 15.33 -24.48 -28.34
N TYR A 413 14.20 -25.04 -27.99
CA TYR A 413 13.55 -24.76 -26.71
C TYR A 413 14.27 -25.55 -25.61
N PRO A 414 14.67 -24.92 -24.49
CA PRO A 414 15.40 -25.62 -23.43
C PRO A 414 14.57 -26.76 -22.87
N ILE A 415 15.17 -27.93 -22.77
CA ILE A 415 14.60 -29.11 -22.13
C ILE A 415 15.04 -29.06 -20.67
N PHE A 416 14.10 -28.87 -19.76
CA PHE A 416 14.37 -28.89 -18.34
C PHE A 416 14.29 -30.33 -17.83
N GLU A 417 15.33 -30.77 -17.09
CA GLU A 417 15.26 -32.02 -16.34
C GLU A 417 14.25 -31.83 -15.20
N GLY A 418 13.09 -32.53 -15.30
CA GLY A 418 12.00 -32.44 -14.33
C GLY A 418 12.46 -32.83 -12.92
N GLY A 419 12.19 -32.00 -11.94
CA GLY A 419 12.43 -32.27 -10.52
C GLY A 419 11.46 -31.46 -9.64
N GLU A 420 11.21 -31.92 -8.40
CA GLU A 420 10.27 -31.24 -7.50
C GLU A 420 10.69 -29.81 -7.16
N ASP A 421 11.98 -29.50 -7.19
CA ASP A 421 12.57 -28.21 -6.84
C ASP A 421 13.11 -27.40 -8.05
N THR A 422 13.01 -27.93 -9.28
CA THR A 422 13.50 -27.25 -10.46
C THR A 422 12.45 -26.32 -11.05
N SER A 423 12.77 -25.04 -11.17
CA SER A 423 11.92 -24.06 -11.84
C SER A 423 11.98 -24.28 -13.36
N ASN A 424 10.89 -24.73 -13.96
CA ASN A 424 10.76 -24.88 -15.42
C ASN A 424 10.40 -23.54 -16.12
N VAL A 425 10.79 -22.44 -15.49
CA VAL A 425 10.60 -21.09 -16.01
C VAL A 425 11.75 -20.75 -16.96
N LEU A 426 11.45 -20.19 -18.11
CA LEU A 426 12.45 -19.72 -19.06
C LEU A 426 13.35 -18.65 -18.44
N PRO A 427 14.70 -18.79 -18.48
CA PRO A 427 15.62 -17.78 -17.97
C PRO A 427 15.40 -16.39 -18.60
N THR A 428 15.01 -16.37 -19.90
CA THR A 428 14.74 -15.14 -20.64
C THR A 428 13.66 -14.26 -20.00
N SER A 429 12.71 -14.86 -19.27
CA SER A 429 11.70 -14.09 -18.52
C SER A 429 12.31 -13.37 -17.33
N ALA A 430 13.19 -14.04 -16.58
CA ALA A 430 13.89 -13.42 -15.45
C ALA A 430 14.80 -12.29 -15.93
N ASP A 431 15.53 -12.50 -17.02
CA ASP A 431 16.41 -11.49 -17.64
C ASP A 431 15.62 -10.26 -18.09
N LEU A 432 14.44 -10.45 -18.69
CA LEU A 432 13.54 -9.36 -19.09
C LEU A 432 13.09 -8.54 -17.88
N PHE A 433 12.64 -9.19 -16.80
CA PHE A 433 12.20 -8.47 -15.59
C PHE A 433 13.34 -7.83 -14.82
N VAL A 434 14.53 -8.41 -14.81
CA VAL A 434 15.75 -7.78 -14.27
C VAL A 434 16.07 -6.51 -15.06
N TYR A 435 15.98 -6.56 -16.38
CA TYR A 435 16.17 -5.40 -17.22
C TYR A 435 15.13 -4.32 -16.94
N PHE A 436 13.84 -4.66 -16.86
CA PHE A 436 12.76 -3.73 -16.49
C PHE A 436 13.00 -3.08 -15.13
N ARG A 437 13.41 -3.87 -14.15
CA ARG A 437 13.76 -3.37 -12.82
C ARG A 437 14.90 -2.35 -12.86
N ASN A 438 15.95 -2.65 -13.62
CA ASN A 438 17.09 -1.76 -13.76
C ASN A 438 16.68 -0.44 -14.45
N CYS A 439 15.90 -0.52 -15.54
CA CYS A 439 15.35 0.65 -16.22
C CYS A 439 14.46 1.48 -15.29
N LEU A 440 13.58 0.84 -14.52
CA LEU A 440 12.73 1.51 -13.55
C LEU A 440 13.53 2.24 -12.47
N VAL A 441 14.56 1.58 -11.90
CA VAL A 441 15.43 2.19 -10.90
C VAL A 441 16.18 3.40 -11.47
N GLN A 442 16.65 3.31 -12.71
CA GLN A 442 17.33 4.43 -13.38
C GLN A 442 16.34 5.56 -13.69
N CYS A 443 15.22 5.27 -14.33
CA CYS A 443 14.23 6.26 -14.71
C CYS A 443 13.58 6.94 -13.48
N SER A 444 13.30 6.20 -12.40
CA SER A 444 12.71 6.77 -11.18
C SER A 444 13.63 7.74 -10.42
N LYS A 445 14.95 7.68 -10.67
CA LYS A 445 15.90 8.67 -10.16
C LYS A 445 15.88 9.98 -10.95
N LEU A 446 15.42 9.91 -12.20
CA LEU A 446 15.45 11.04 -13.13
C LEU A 446 14.14 11.82 -13.12
N SER A 447 13.02 11.12 -13.12
CA SER A 447 11.68 11.72 -13.10
C SER A 447 10.67 10.77 -12.48
N THR A 448 9.67 11.34 -11.80
CA THR A 448 8.47 10.64 -11.32
C THR A 448 7.22 10.99 -12.12
N GLY A 449 7.37 11.76 -13.20
CA GLY A 449 6.30 12.32 -14.03
C GLY A 449 6.01 11.54 -15.32
N GLN A 450 5.76 12.28 -16.39
CA GLN A 450 5.41 11.75 -17.72
C GLN A 450 6.43 10.74 -18.31
N PRO A 451 7.75 10.93 -18.18
CA PRO A 451 8.72 9.95 -18.72
C PRO A 451 8.56 8.57 -18.12
N LEU A 452 8.20 8.48 -16.81
CA LEU A 452 7.93 7.20 -16.18
C LEU A 452 6.67 6.54 -16.73
N LEU A 453 5.66 7.32 -17.14
CA LEU A 453 4.47 6.80 -17.82
C LEU A 453 4.78 6.27 -19.22
N LEU A 454 5.66 6.93 -19.97
CA LEU A 454 6.15 6.42 -21.28
C LEU A 454 6.92 5.10 -21.10
N LEU A 455 7.71 4.98 -20.04
CA LEU A 455 8.39 3.72 -19.69
C LEU A 455 7.38 2.60 -19.42
N VAL A 456 6.26 2.89 -18.73
CA VAL A 456 5.16 1.92 -18.53
C VAL A 456 4.65 1.41 -19.86
N GLN A 457 4.35 2.32 -20.80
CA GLN A 457 3.86 1.95 -22.14
C GLN A 457 4.86 1.10 -22.92
N THR A 458 6.15 1.41 -22.80
CA THR A 458 7.22 0.61 -23.41
C THR A 458 7.25 -0.79 -22.80
N PHE A 459 7.15 -0.93 -21.47
CA PHE A 459 7.10 -2.24 -20.82
C PHE A 459 5.85 -3.03 -21.21
N GLN A 460 4.69 -2.39 -21.30
CA GLN A 460 3.45 -3.03 -21.78
C GLN A 460 3.63 -3.57 -23.21
N LYS A 461 4.24 -2.79 -24.11
CA LYS A 461 4.55 -3.22 -25.49
C LYS A 461 5.41 -4.49 -25.50
N TYR A 462 6.52 -4.50 -24.76
CA TYR A 462 7.45 -5.62 -24.79
C TYR A 462 6.96 -6.83 -24.00
N LEU A 463 6.11 -6.68 -23.01
CA LEU A 463 5.41 -7.80 -22.40
C LEU A 463 4.47 -8.50 -23.40
N ARG A 464 3.76 -7.73 -24.23
CA ARG A 464 2.92 -8.31 -25.31
C ARG A 464 3.77 -8.99 -26.37
N GLU A 465 4.90 -8.39 -26.78
CA GLU A 465 5.83 -9.01 -27.74
C GLU A 465 6.43 -10.28 -27.18
N TYR A 466 6.86 -10.29 -25.93
CA TYR A 466 7.38 -11.49 -25.27
C TYR A 466 6.32 -12.60 -25.22
N ALA A 467 5.11 -12.27 -24.79
CA ALA A 467 4.00 -13.20 -24.76
C ALA A 467 3.72 -13.84 -26.13
N ASN A 468 3.70 -13.03 -27.20
CA ASN A 468 3.36 -13.50 -28.53
C ASN A 468 4.51 -14.22 -29.23
N ARG A 469 5.73 -13.63 -29.19
CA ARG A 469 6.87 -14.11 -29.99
C ARG A 469 7.68 -15.20 -29.30
N VAL A 470 7.71 -15.20 -27.96
CA VAL A 470 8.49 -16.16 -27.17
C VAL A 470 7.61 -17.28 -26.61
N LEU A 471 6.42 -16.97 -26.08
CA LEU A 471 5.56 -17.97 -25.46
C LEU A 471 4.58 -18.59 -26.46
N THR A 472 3.65 -17.81 -27.01
CA THR A 472 2.59 -18.32 -27.90
C THR A 472 3.13 -18.97 -29.16
N ALA A 473 4.18 -18.37 -29.76
CA ALA A 473 4.79 -18.93 -30.98
C ALA A 473 5.43 -20.31 -30.78
N ASN A 474 5.76 -20.68 -29.55
CA ASN A 474 6.35 -21.97 -29.20
C ASN A 474 5.35 -23.01 -28.69
N LEU A 475 4.07 -22.66 -28.57
CA LEU A 475 3.03 -23.64 -28.27
C LEU A 475 2.77 -24.54 -29.50
N PRO A 476 2.51 -25.85 -29.32
CA PRO A 476 2.08 -26.73 -30.39
C PRO A 476 0.80 -26.20 -31.05
N LYS A 477 0.78 -26.18 -32.39
CA LYS A 477 -0.40 -25.76 -33.14
C LYS A 477 -1.44 -26.87 -33.08
N THR A 478 -2.48 -26.69 -32.29
CA THR A 478 -3.66 -27.58 -32.32
C THR A 478 -4.69 -26.99 -33.30
N ASN A 479 -5.46 -27.84 -33.97
CA ASN A 479 -6.48 -27.42 -34.95
C ASN A 479 -7.59 -26.53 -34.33
N THR A 480 -7.65 -26.42 -32.99
CA THR A 480 -8.55 -25.55 -32.23
C THR A 480 -8.05 -24.10 -32.11
N THR A 481 -6.74 -23.86 -32.27
CA THR A 481 -6.19 -22.47 -32.16
C THR A 481 -6.54 -21.61 -33.39
N ALA A 482 -6.92 -22.20 -34.52
CA ALA A 482 -7.43 -21.45 -35.67
C ALA A 482 -8.80 -20.81 -35.43
N SER A 483 -9.58 -21.30 -34.46
CA SER A 483 -10.93 -20.78 -34.17
C SER A 483 -10.90 -19.65 -33.11
N SER A 484 -9.91 -19.58 -32.20
CA SER A 484 -9.88 -18.59 -31.13
C SER A 484 -9.22 -17.27 -31.58
N LEU A 485 -8.33 -17.31 -32.58
CA LEU A 485 -7.76 -16.08 -33.18
C LEU A 485 -8.76 -15.34 -34.07
N VAL A 486 -9.83 -16.00 -34.52
CA VAL A 486 -10.91 -15.37 -35.30
C VAL A 486 -11.83 -14.50 -34.42
N GLY A 487 -11.89 -14.75 -33.11
CA GLY A 487 -12.75 -14.00 -32.17
C GLY A 487 -12.36 -12.54 -31.93
N THR A 488 -11.09 -12.18 -32.12
CA THR A 488 -10.59 -10.80 -31.94
C THR A 488 -10.39 -10.05 -33.25
N ALA A 489 -10.36 -10.75 -34.41
CA ALA A 489 -10.25 -10.16 -35.74
C ALA A 489 -11.62 -9.93 -36.43
N THR A 490 -12.73 -10.41 -35.84
CA THR A 490 -14.08 -10.35 -36.47
C THR A 490 -14.74 -8.98 -36.42
N ILE A 491 -14.06 -7.96 -35.90
CA ILE A 491 -14.58 -6.56 -35.99
C ILE A 491 -14.22 -5.89 -37.33
N PHE A 492 -13.35 -6.49 -38.18
CA PHE A 492 -12.90 -5.83 -39.40
C PHE A 492 -13.25 -6.51 -40.74
N ILE A 493 -13.95 -7.66 -40.77
CA ILE A 493 -14.33 -8.29 -42.06
C ILE A 493 -15.81 -8.72 -42.01
N GLN A 494 -16.69 -7.76 -42.05
CA GLN A 494 -18.02 -7.93 -42.62
C GLN A 494 -17.90 -7.59 -44.12
N ASN A 495 -17.65 -8.59 -44.96
CA ASN A 495 -18.03 -8.60 -46.38
C ASN A 495 -17.12 -9.59 -47.15
N LEU A 496 -17.42 -10.89 -47.10
CA LEU A 496 -17.10 -11.81 -48.18
C LEU A 496 -18.02 -13.08 -48.06
N PRO A 497 -18.82 -13.37 -49.06
CA PRO A 497 -19.64 -14.55 -49.06
C PRO A 497 -18.86 -15.77 -49.61
N ASN A 498 -19.19 -16.97 -49.07
CA ASN A 498 -18.89 -18.29 -49.54
C ASN A 498 -17.45 -18.83 -49.35
N ILE A 499 -17.26 -19.57 -48.26
CA ILE A 499 -16.33 -20.69 -48.21
C ILE A 499 -17.10 -21.92 -47.73
N PRO A 500 -17.17 -23.02 -48.55
CA PRO A 500 -17.87 -24.22 -48.16
C PRO A 500 -17.12 -24.98 -47.07
N SER A 501 -17.87 -25.49 -46.12
CA SER A 501 -17.45 -26.42 -45.08
C SER A 501 -16.84 -27.69 -45.67
N MET A 502 -15.51 -27.78 -45.68
CA MET A 502 -14.78 -29.04 -45.82
C MET A 502 -14.16 -29.41 -44.46
N LEU A 503 -15.01 -29.82 -43.53
CA LEU A 503 -14.55 -30.65 -42.41
C LEU A 503 -14.42 -32.09 -42.95
N LYS A 504 -13.19 -32.48 -43.31
CA LYS A 504 -12.85 -33.89 -43.50
C LYS A 504 -12.85 -34.56 -42.12
N GLU A 505 -13.87 -35.39 -41.87
CA GLU A 505 -13.80 -36.42 -40.84
C GLU A 505 -12.63 -37.34 -41.19
N GLY A 506 -11.59 -37.37 -40.39
CA GLY A 506 -10.50 -38.35 -40.50
C GLY A 506 -9.08 -37.87 -40.24
N GLU A 507 -8.82 -36.62 -39.85
CA GLU A 507 -7.48 -36.24 -39.40
C GLU A 507 -7.23 -36.75 -37.97
N THR A 508 -6.43 -37.83 -37.86
CA THR A 508 -5.82 -38.23 -36.58
C THR A 508 -5.05 -37.08 -36.01
N ILE A 509 -5.57 -36.47 -34.94
CA ILE A 509 -4.89 -35.40 -34.22
C ILE A 509 -3.55 -35.97 -33.74
N ALA A 510 -2.44 -35.39 -34.20
CA ALA A 510 -1.11 -35.84 -33.86
C ALA A 510 -0.93 -35.79 -32.32
N LYS A 511 -0.51 -36.95 -31.77
CA LYS A 511 -0.13 -37.03 -30.34
C LYS A 511 1.10 -36.19 -30.10
N LEU A 512 1.09 -35.39 -29.04
CA LEU A 512 2.24 -34.62 -28.64
C LEU A 512 3.42 -35.53 -28.28
N ASN A 513 4.61 -35.19 -28.71
CA ASN A 513 5.81 -35.85 -28.26
C ASN A 513 6.23 -35.31 -26.88
N GLU A 514 7.11 -36.01 -26.19
CA GLU A 514 7.56 -35.62 -24.84
C GLU A 514 8.19 -34.20 -24.80
N ALA A 515 8.96 -33.84 -25.83
CA ALA A 515 9.55 -32.51 -25.97
C ALA A 515 8.47 -31.39 -26.11
N GLU A 516 7.38 -31.69 -26.82
CA GLU A 516 6.23 -30.76 -26.95
C GLU A 516 5.45 -30.61 -25.64
N ILE A 517 5.29 -31.70 -24.89
CA ILE A 517 4.70 -31.69 -23.55
C ILE A 517 5.56 -30.84 -22.60
N CYS A 518 6.87 -31.09 -22.55
CA CYS A 518 7.83 -30.32 -21.73
C CYS A 518 7.81 -28.84 -22.09
N ARG A 519 7.78 -28.52 -23.39
CA ARG A 519 7.69 -27.15 -23.90
C ARG A 519 6.40 -26.47 -23.45
N SER A 520 5.26 -27.14 -23.59
CA SER A 520 3.96 -26.61 -23.14
C SER A 520 3.93 -26.37 -21.63
N CYS A 521 4.51 -27.25 -20.84
CA CYS A 521 4.65 -27.09 -19.39
C CYS A 521 5.55 -25.89 -19.04
N SER A 522 6.68 -25.72 -19.72
CA SER A 522 7.59 -24.58 -19.48
C SER A 522 6.96 -23.26 -19.88
N VAL A 523 6.23 -23.19 -21.01
CA VAL A 523 5.46 -22.00 -21.38
C VAL A 523 4.44 -21.65 -20.30
N LEU A 524 3.73 -22.64 -19.79
CA LEU A 524 2.74 -22.45 -18.71
C LEU A 524 3.39 -21.90 -17.43
N CYS A 525 4.46 -22.53 -16.95
CA CYS A 525 5.19 -22.07 -15.76
C CYS A 525 5.76 -20.66 -15.93
N THR A 526 6.28 -20.36 -17.13
CA THR A 526 6.81 -19.03 -17.45
C THR A 526 5.70 -17.99 -17.49
N ALA A 527 4.53 -18.31 -18.03
CA ALA A 527 3.41 -17.40 -18.06
C ALA A 527 2.86 -17.12 -16.66
N GLU A 528 2.79 -18.12 -15.76
CA GLU A 528 2.43 -17.90 -14.35
C GLU A 528 3.45 -17.00 -13.63
N TYR A 529 4.72 -17.27 -13.78
CA TYR A 529 5.79 -16.41 -13.26
C TYR A 529 5.65 -14.97 -13.75
N CYS A 530 5.34 -14.77 -15.03
CA CYS A 530 5.12 -13.45 -15.60
C CYS A 530 3.91 -12.74 -14.97
N VAL A 531 2.78 -13.43 -14.75
CA VAL A 531 1.57 -12.86 -14.11
C VAL A 531 1.89 -12.33 -12.71
N GLU A 532 2.62 -13.11 -11.91
CA GLU A 532 2.99 -12.72 -10.55
C GLU A 532 4.01 -11.57 -10.54
N THR A 533 5.01 -11.65 -11.43
CA THR A 533 6.07 -10.65 -11.51
C THR A 533 5.57 -9.32 -12.08
N ILE A 534 4.62 -9.34 -13.04
CA ILE A 534 3.96 -8.14 -13.57
C ILE A 534 3.21 -7.41 -12.45
N GLN A 535 2.53 -8.13 -11.55
CA GLN A 535 1.87 -7.51 -10.41
C GLN A 535 2.87 -6.79 -9.51
N GLN A 536 3.99 -7.44 -9.20
CA GLN A 536 5.06 -6.83 -8.40
C GLN A 536 5.70 -5.61 -9.10
N LEU A 537 5.83 -5.67 -10.43
CA LEU A 537 6.33 -4.55 -11.23
C LEU A 537 5.35 -3.37 -11.18
N GLU A 538 4.06 -3.64 -11.38
CA GLU A 538 2.99 -2.64 -11.31
C GLU A 538 2.98 -1.92 -9.95
N ASP A 539 3.04 -2.68 -8.85
CA ASP A 539 3.04 -2.14 -7.49
C ASP A 539 4.26 -1.23 -7.26
N LYS A 540 5.45 -1.67 -7.70
CA LYS A 540 6.67 -0.85 -7.62
C LYS A 540 6.62 0.40 -8.48
N MET A 541 6.00 0.35 -9.65
CA MET A 541 5.84 1.52 -10.51
C MET A 541 4.86 2.52 -9.90
N LYS A 542 3.75 2.04 -9.34
CA LYS A 542 2.77 2.87 -8.60
C LYS A 542 3.37 3.54 -7.37
N GLU A 543 4.32 2.89 -6.71
CA GLU A 543 5.06 3.48 -5.58
C GLU A 543 5.96 4.64 -6.00
N LYS A 544 6.56 4.58 -7.21
CA LYS A 544 7.56 5.52 -7.69
C LYS A 544 7.00 6.71 -8.47
N ILE A 545 5.80 6.59 -9.02
CA ILE A 545 5.19 7.64 -9.83
C ILE A 545 4.45 8.68 -8.97
N THR A 546 4.29 9.87 -9.52
CA THR A 546 3.49 10.95 -8.91
C THR A 546 2.04 10.51 -8.72
N LYS A 547 1.43 10.82 -7.57
CA LYS A 547 0.07 10.40 -7.17
C LYS A 547 -1.00 10.70 -8.22
N SER A 548 -0.88 11.80 -8.96
CA SER A 548 -1.84 12.18 -10.03
C SER A 548 -1.81 11.26 -11.26
N LEU A 549 -0.78 10.44 -11.42
CA LEU A 549 -0.60 9.55 -12.57
C LEU A 549 -0.75 8.06 -12.22
N VAL A 550 -0.96 7.73 -10.95
CA VAL A 550 -1.08 6.35 -10.47
C VAL A 550 -2.21 5.60 -11.16
N ASP A 551 -3.36 6.25 -11.34
CA ASP A 551 -4.55 5.65 -11.97
C ASP A 551 -4.35 5.33 -13.46
N LYS A 552 -3.32 5.91 -14.10
CA LYS A 552 -2.97 5.63 -15.50
C LYS A 552 -2.09 4.38 -15.66
N ILE A 553 -1.59 3.82 -14.56
CA ILE A 553 -0.78 2.61 -14.58
C ILE A 553 -1.68 1.40 -14.33
N SER A 554 -1.84 0.57 -15.35
CA SER A 554 -2.51 -0.72 -15.25
C SER A 554 -1.89 -1.70 -16.22
N PHE A 555 -1.43 -2.84 -15.72
CA PHE A 555 -0.94 -3.96 -16.52
C PHE A 555 -1.98 -5.09 -16.61
N GLU A 556 -3.23 -4.79 -16.36
CA GLU A 556 -4.30 -5.80 -16.37
C GLU A 556 -4.47 -6.45 -17.75
N SER A 557 -4.35 -5.66 -18.84
CA SER A 557 -4.40 -6.15 -20.22
C SER A 557 -3.28 -7.18 -20.47
N GLU A 558 -2.06 -6.85 -20.08
CA GLU A 558 -0.88 -7.73 -20.24
C GLU A 558 -1.02 -8.98 -19.39
N ARG A 559 -1.40 -8.86 -18.13
CA ARG A 559 -1.70 -10.03 -17.27
C ARG A 559 -2.77 -10.94 -17.86
N ASN A 560 -3.81 -10.39 -18.49
CA ASN A 560 -4.85 -11.17 -19.13
C ASN A 560 -4.32 -11.94 -20.35
N ILE A 561 -3.39 -11.37 -21.13
CA ILE A 561 -2.72 -12.10 -22.21
C ILE A 561 -1.99 -13.34 -21.66
N PHE A 562 -1.21 -13.20 -20.59
CA PHE A 562 -0.52 -14.34 -19.98
C PHE A 562 -1.50 -15.35 -19.37
N LYS A 563 -2.63 -14.90 -18.78
CA LYS A 563 -3.69 -15.82 -18.31
C LYS A 563 -4.32 -16.61 -19.45
N VAL A 564 -4.47 -16.01 -20.64
CA VAL A 564 -4.94 -16.70 -21.83
C VAL A 564 -3.91 -17.77 -22.26
N ILE A 565 -2.62 -17.43 -22.28
CA ILE A 565 -1.55 -18.40 -22.60
C ILE A 565 -1.55 -19.57 -21.60
N ILE A 566 -1.75 -19.29 -20.30
CA ILE A 566 -1.91 -20.35 -19.28
C ILE A 566 -3.09 -21.26 -19.61
N ALA A 567 -4.25 -20.69 -19.92
CA ALA A 567 -5.44 -21.45 -20.25
C ALA A 567 -5.25 -22.28 -21.53
N GLU A 568 -4.63 -21.72 -22.57
CA GLU A 568 -4.32 -22.42 -23.82
C GLU A 568 -3.33 -23.56 -23.59
N SER A 569 -2.25 -23.32 -22.83
CA SER A 569 -1.27 -24.36 -22.50
C SER A 569 -1.91 -25.53 -21.73
N ILE A 570 -2.74 -25.23 -20.74
CA ILE A 570 -3.52 -26.24 -19.99
C ILE A 570 -4.45 -27.00 -20.95
N GLN A 571 -5.15 -26.28 -21.82
CA GLN A 571 -6.09 -26.89 -22.77
C GLN A 571 -5.38 -27.82 -23.76
N ILE A 572 -4.18 -27.45 -24.26
CA ILE A 572 -3.36 -28.28 -25.14
C ILE A 572 -2.99 -29.59 -24.43
N LEU A 573 -2.49 -29.52 -23.19
CA LEU A 573 -2.09 -30.69 -22.41
C LEU A 573 -3.29 -31.60 -22.08
N ILE A 574 -4.45 -31.00 -21.74
CA ILE A 574 -5.69 -31.76 -21.48
C ILE A 574 -6.17 -32.43 -22.75
N GLN A 575 -6.16 -31.72 -23.87
CA GLN A 575 -6.64 -32.24 -25.14
C GLN A 575 -5.79 -33.41 -25.66
N ASP A 576 -4.48 -33.34 -25.51
CA ASP A 576 -3.60 -34.46 -25.85
C ASP A 576 -3.90 -35.69 -25.01
N LEU A 577 -4.07 -35.53 -23.68
CA LEU A 577 -4.42 -36.63 -22.79
C LEU A 577 -5.81 -37.21 -23.11
N GLU A 578 -6.79 -36.38 -23.42
CA GLU A 578 -8.12 -36.79 -23.82
C GLU A 578 -8.12 -37.55 -25.16
N ASN A 579 -7.36 -37.08 -26.15
CA ASN A 579 -7.21 -37.73 -27.44
C ASN A 579 -6.52 -39.09 -27.30
N ALA A 580 -5.57 -39.22 -26.38
CA ALA A 580 -4.97 -40.54 -26.08
C ALA A 580 -5.96 -41.52 -25.46
N CYS A 581 -6.97 -41.04 -24.71
CA CYS A 581 -7.98 -41.86 -24.09
C CYS A 581 -9.20 -42.12 -25.02
N GLU A 582 -9.41 -41.32 -26.08
CA GLU A 582 -10.57 -41.39 -26.98
C GLU A 582 -10.78 -42.76 -27.63
N PRO A 583 -9.74 -43.46 -28.14
CA PRO A 583 -9.92 -44.80 -28.70
C PRO A 583 -10.52 -45.80 -27.69
N ALA A 584 -10.07 -45.72 -26.42
CA ALA A 584 -10.56 -46.59 -25.36
C ALA A 584 -12.00 -46.25 -24.97
N LEU A 585 -12.36 -44.96 -24.88
CA LEU A 585 -13.75 -44.52 -24.65
C LEU A 585 -14.65 -44.90 -25.80
N THR A 586 -14.18 -44.82 -27.03
CA THR A 586 -14.91 -45.26 -28.21
C THR A 586 -15.11 -46.79 -28.20
N ALA A 587 -14.09 -47.55 -27.79
CA ALA A 587 -14.20 -49.00 -27.63
C ALA A 587 -15.29 -49.37 -26.60
N MET A 588 -15.38 -48.65 -25.46
CA MET A 588 -16.46 -48.81 -24.47
C MET A 588 -17.84 -48.70 -25.12
N THR A 589 -18.08 -47.75 -26.02
CA THR A 589 -19.37 -47.54 -26.67
C THR A 589 -19.71 -48.63 -27.70
N LYS A 590 -18.69 -49.34 -28.22
CA LYS A 590 -18.86 -50.39 -29.20
C LYS A 590 -19.02 -51.78 -28.58
N LEU A 591 -18.79 -51.93 -27.28
CA LEU A 591 -19.01 -53.19 -26.57
C LEU A 591 -20.48 -53.53 -26.52
N SER A 592 -20.81 -54.85 -26.73
CA SER A 592 -22.17 -55.36 -26.61
C SER A 592 -22.53 -55.60 -25.15
N TRP A 593 -22.96 -54.56 -24.46
CA TRP A 593 -23.30 -54.63 -23.03
C TRP A 593 -24.51 -55.53 -22.72
N GLN A 594 -25.26 -55.93 -23.75
CA GLN A 594 -26.40 -56.85 -23.64
C GLN A 594 -25.95 -58.28 -23.53
N THR A 595 -24.80 -58.69 -24.06
CA THR A 595 -24.36 -60.10 -24.15
C THR A 595 -23.39 -60.47 -23.00
N ILE A 596 -23.14 -59.59 -22.06
CA ILE A 596 -22.31 -59.90 -20.90
C ILE A 596 -23.07 -60.79 -19.93
N GLU A 597 -22.53 -61.99 -19.63
CA GLU A 597 -23.15 -63.01 -18.81
C GLU A 597 -22.60 -62.99 -17.35
N THR A 598 -21.40 -62.53 -17.15
CA THR A 598 -20.75 -62.48 -15.82
C THR A 598 -20.00 -61.19 -15.62
N VAL A 599 -20.01 -60.66 -14.38
CA VAL A 599 -19.14 -59.56 -13.97
C VAL A 599 -17.74 -60.15 -13.76
N GLY A 600 -16.76 -59.64 -14.50
CA GLY A 600 -15.35 -60.02 -14.38
C GLY A 600 -14.49 -58.95 -13.69
N ASP A 601 -13.21 -58.98 -14.03
CA ASP A 601 -12.31 -57.90 -13.67
C ASP A 601 -12.61 -56.61 -14.47
N GLN A 602 -11.91 -55.53 -14.18
CA GLN A 602 -12.07 -54.27 -14.93
C GLN A 602 -11.87 -54.50 -16.45
N SER A 603 -12.70 -53.86 -17.24
CA SER A 603 -12.68 -53.98 -18.70
C SER A 603 -11.37 -53.46 -19.32
N LEU A 604 -10.99 -54.01 -20.50
CA LEU A 604 -9.77 -53.68 -21.21
C LEU A 604 -9.66 -52.15 -21.50
N TYR A 605 -10.76 -51.50 -21.86
CA TYR A 605 -10.77 -50.06 -22.11
C TYR A 605 -10.38 -49.26 -20.85
N VAL A 606 -10.80 -49.70 -19.67
CA VAL A 606 -10.40 -49.07 -18.37
C VAL A 606 -8.91 -49.22 -18.13
N THR A 607 -8.38 -50.46 -18.32
CA THR A 607 -6.95 -50.74 -18.18
C THR A 607 -6.12 -49.88 -19.14
N THR A 608 -6.59 -49.68 -20.38
CA THR A 608 -5.93 -48.83 -21.37
C THR A 608 -5.90 -47.37 -20.93
N ILE A 609 -7.02 -46.83 -20.44
CA ILE A 609 -7.11 -45.45 -19.92
C ILE A 609 -6.20 -45.30 -18.73
N ILE A 610 -6.23 -46.22 -17.76
CA ILE A 610 -5.39 -46.18 -16.56
C ILE A 610 -3.90 -46.17 -16.91
N ASN A 611 -3.48 -46.99 -17.87
CA ASN A 611 -2.10 -47.05 -18.33
C ASN A 611 -1.67 -45.74 -19.01
N HIS A 612 -2.52 -45.11 -19.81
CA HIS A 612 -2.24 -43.79 -20.40
C HIS A 612 -2.13 -42.73 -19.31
N LEU A 613 -3.01 -42.68 -18.34
CA LEU A 613 -2.94 -41.73 -17.22
C LEU A 613 -1.65 -41.94 -16.41
N LYS A 614 -1.32 -43.20 -16.11
CA LYS A 614 -0.08 -43.55 -15.36
C LYS A 614 1.22 -43.21 -16.11
N SER A 615 1.23 -43.19 -17.43
CA SER A 615 2.38 -42.87 -18.25
C SER A 615 2.59 -41.35 -18.43
N ILE A 616 1.52 -40.59 -18.71
CA ILE A 616 1.59 -39.18 -19.13
C ILE A 616 1.56 -38.23 -17.93
N VAL A 617 0.67 -38.47 -16.94
CA VAL A 617 0.46 -37.53 -15.82
C VAL A 617 1.72 -37.31 -14.95
N PRO A 618 2.55 -38.34 -14.66
CA PRO A 618 3.80 -38.10 -13.94
C PRO A 618 4.78 -37.17 -14.69
N ILE A 619 4.88 -37.31 -16.01
CA ILE A 619 5.74 -36.46 -16.85
C ILE A 619 5.28 -35.01 -16.71
N ILE A 620 4.00 -34.76 -16.99
CA ILE A 620 3.44 -33.40 -16.90
C ILE A 620 3.59 -32.83 -15.48
N ARG A 621 3.31 -33.63 -14.45
CA ARG A 621 3.44 -33.22 -13.05
C ARG A 621 4.86 -32.79 -12.69
N ASN A 622 5.86 -33.56 -13.13
CA ASN A 622 7.26 -33.25 -12.86
C ASN A 622 7.71 -31.95 -13.50
N HIS A 623 7.09 -31.57 -14.63
CA HIS A 623 7.44 -30.35 -15.35
C HIS A 623 6.62 -29.12 -14.97
N LEU A 624 5.44 -29.28 -14.35
CA LEU A 624 4.57 -28.16 -14.01
C LEU A 624 4.96 -27.41 -12.73
N GLY A 625 5.79 -27.98 -11.86
CA GLY A 625 6.14 -27.33 -10.61
C GLY A 625 4.94 -26.93 -9.77
N SER A 626 4.77 -25.64 -9.48
CA SER A 626 3.66 -25.09 -8.68
C SER A 626 2.30 -25.17 -9.39
N SER A 627 2.30 -25.18 -10.73
CA SER A 627 1.08 -25.19 -11.56
C SER A 627 0.40 -26.57 -11.67
N ARG A 628 1.09 -27.62 -11.23
CA ARG A 628 0.59 -29.02 -11.36
C ARG A 628 -0.81 -29.25 -10.79
N LYS A 629 -1.17 -28.57 -9.71
CA LYS A 629 -2.51 -28.68 -9.11
C LYS A 629 -3.61 -28.13 -10.04
N TYR A 630 -3.34 -27.07 -10.79
CA TYR A 630 -4.27 -26.49 -11.77
C TYR A 630 -4.49 -27.47 -12.92
N PHE A 631 -3.42 -28.01 -13.50
CA PHE A 631 -3.50 -29.01 -14.56
C PHE A 631 -4.31 -30.23 -14.13
N ILE A 632 -4.03 -30.80 -12.95
CA ILE A 632 -4.73 -31.98 -12.45
C ILE A 632 -6.22 -31.68 -12.25
N GLN A 633 -6.58 -30.53 -11.70
CA GLN A 633 -7.96 -30.12 -11.52
C GLN A 633 -8.71 -30.00 -12.84
N PHE A 634 -8.13 -29.31 -13.82
CA PHE A 634 -8.76 -29.12 -15.13
C PHE A 634 -8.83 -30.41 -15.92
N CYS A 635 -7.79 -31.23 -15.90
CA CYS A 635 -7.74 -32.53 -16.56
C CYS A 635 -8.89 -33.44 -16.11
N THR A 636 -9.07 -33.58 -14.80
CA THR A 636 -10.13 -34.44 -14.26
C THR A 636 -11.52 -33.89 -14.53
N THR A 637 -11.70 -32.57 -14.49
CA THR A 637 -13.00 -31.95 -14.77
C THR A 637 -13.40 -32.12 -16.22
N SER A 638 -12.47 -31.99 -17.16
CA SER A 638 -12.74 -32.15 -18.58
C SER A 638 -12.89 -33.61 -18.97
N PHE A 639 -11.99 -34.48 -18.58
CA PHE A 639 -12.02 -35.92 -18.87
C PHE A 639 -13.26 -36.59 -18.34
N ILE A 640 -13.67 -36.32 -17.10
CA ILE A 640 -14.87 -36.99 -16.51
C ILE A 640 -16.14 -36.63 -17.30
N LYS A 641 -16.28 -35.38 -17.75
CA LYS A 641 -17.40 -34.98 -18.60
C LYS A 641 -17.44 -35.77 -19.90
N LYS A 642 -16.28 -35.99 -20.53
CA LYS A 642 -16.12 -36.73 -21.75
C LYS A 642 -16.46 -38.19 -21.51
N PHE A 643 -16.01 -38.80 -20.42
CA PHE A 643 -16.35 -40.14 -19.99
C PHE A 643 -17.89 -40.32 -19.83
N ILE A 644 -18.55 -39.41 -19.11
CA ILE A 644 -20.01 -39.45 -18.92
C ILE A 644 -20.73 -39.32 -20.26
N ASN A 645 -20.26 -38.50 -21.20
CA ASN A 645 -20.85 -38.38 -22.52
C ASN A 645 -20.74 -39.69 -23.34
N HIS A 646 -19.60 -40.38 -23.23
CA HIS A 646 -19.42 -41.69 -23.85
C HIS A 646 -20.28 -42.77 -23.18
N LEU A 647 -20.42 -42.69 -21.83
CA LEU A 647 -21.28 -43.58 -21.07
C LEU A 647 -22.74 -43.50 -21.57
N TYR A 648 -23.25 -42.28 -21.84
CA TYR A 648 -24.59 -42.11 -22.43
C TYR A 648 -24.75 -42.66 -23.86
N ARG A 649 -23.64 -42.91 -24.59
CA ARG A 649 -23.66 -43.51 -25.92
C ARG A 649 -23.77 -45.03 -25.88
N CYS A 650 -23.46 -45.67 -24.73
CA CYS A 650 -23.67 -47.10 -24.53
C CYS A 650 -25.15 -47.42 -24.56
N LYS A 651 -25.58 -48.40 -25.38
CA LYS A 651 -26.98 -48.73 -25.57
C LYS A 651 -27.27 -50.20 -25.25
N LEU A 652 -28.51 -50.53 -24.91
CA LEU A 652 -28.99 -51.88 -24.65
C LEU A 652 -28.18 -52.57 -23.52
N ILE A 653 -28.05 -51.91 -22.39
CA ILE A 653 -27.29 -52.41 -21.26
C ILE A 653 -28.17 -53.34 -20.44
N ASN A 654 -27.76 -54.63 -20.27
CA ASN A 654 -28.40 -55.54 -19.36
C ASN A 654 -27.96 -55.33 -17.90
N THR A 655 -28.52 -56.01 -16.95
CA THR A 655 -28.21 -55.86 -15.51
C THR A 655 -26.73 -56.12 -15.22
N ILE A 656 -26.19 -57.22 -15.75
CA ILE A 656 -24.80 -57.67 -15.57
C ILE A 656 -23.83 -56.65 -16.23
N GLY A 657 -24.18 -56.16 -17.44
CA GLY A 657 -23.40 -55.13 -18.14
C GLY A 657 -23.40 -53.80 -17.37
N ALA A 658 -24.50 -53.43 -16.71
CA ALA A 658 -24.54 -52.23 -15.86
C ALA A 658 -23.73 -52.41 -14.58
N GLU A 659 -23.69 -53.61 -13.99
CA GLU A 659 -22.82 -53.94 -12.86
C GLU A 659 -21.34 -53.89 -13.24
N GLN A 660 -20.99 -54.41 -14.44
CA GLN A 660 -19.62 -54.28 -14.97
C GLN A 660 -19.23 -52.85 -15.20
N LEU A 661 -20.08 -52.02 -15.80
CA LEU A 661 -19.84 -50.58 -15.99
C LEU A 661 -19.69 -49.84 -14.65
N LEU A 662 -20.42 -50.30 -13.63
CA LEU A 662 -20.29 -49.71 -12.29
C LEU A 662 -18.92 -50.03 -11.68
N LEU A 663 -18.44 -51.26 -11.81
CA LEU A 663 -17.11 -51.70 -11.40
C LEU A 663 -16.02 -50.88 -12.14
N ASP A 664 -16.17 -50.75 -13.46
CA ASP A 664 -15.29 -49.99 -14.33
C ASP A 664 -15.24 -48.51 -13.91
N THR A 665 -16.41 -47.92 -13.65
CA THR A 665 -16.53 -46.52 -13.17
C THR A 665 -15.85 -46.34 -11.80
N HIS A 666 -16.01 -47.34 -10.92
CA HIS A 666 -15.33 -47.31 -9.60
C HIS A 666 -13.81 -47.42 -9.71
N SER A 667 -13.31 -48.28 -10.59
CA SER A 667 -11.88 -48.43 -10.88
C SER A 667 -11.28 -47.13 -11.41
N LEU A 668 -11.97 -46.48 -12.39
CA LEU A 668 -11.55 -45.17 -12.88
C LEU A 668 -11.60 -44.10 -11.80
N LYS A 669 -12.65 -44.06 -10.98
CA LYS A 669 -12.80 -43.12 -9.86
C LYS A 669 -11.65 -43.25 -8.89
N THR A 670 -11.22 -44.47 -8.55
CA THR A 670 -10.09 -44.70 -7.62
C THR A 670 -8.80 -44.17 -8.21
N VAL A 671 -8.50 -44.42 -9.46
CA VAL A 671 -7.29 -43.90 -10.13
C VAL A 671 -7.34 -42.40 -10.29
N LEU A 672 -8.49 -41.82 -10.61
CA LEU A 672 -8.62 -40.35 -10.71
C LEU A 672 -8.45 -39.67 -9.37
N LEU A 673 -8.87 -40.26 -8.25
CA LEU A 673 -8.62 -39.74 -6.91
C LEU A 673 -7.14 -39.82 -6.54
N ASP A 674 -6.43 -40.84 -7.01
CA ASP A 674 -5.00 -41.02 -6.78
C ASP A 674 -4.13 -40.25 -7.81
N LEU A 675 -4.71 -39.58 -8.79
CA LEU A 675 -3.99 -38.92 -9.87
C LEU A 675 -2.91 -37.93 -9.40
N PRO A 676 -3.13 -37.10 -8.34
CA PRO A 676 -2.10 -36.26 -7.79
C PRO A 676 -0.88 -37.01 -7.24
N SER A 677 -1.08 -38.23 -6.77
CA SER A 677 -0.09 -39.08 -6.11
C SER A 677 0.44 -40.23 -6.98
N ILE A 678 -0.04 -40.36 -8.19
CA ILE A 678 0.31 -41.47 -9.12
C ILE A 678 1.83 -41.56 -9.26
N ASN A 679 2.40 -42.74 -9.07
CA ASN A 679 3.83 -43.02 -9.14
C ASN A 679 4.72 -42.20 -8.16
N LEU A 680 4.15 -41.68 -7.08
CA LEU A 680 4.93 -41.11 -5.97
C LEU A 680 5.21 -42.17 -4.92
N THR A 681 6.44 -42.20 -4.39
CA THR A 681 6.84 -43.08 -3.26
C THR A 681 6.19 -42.66 -1.94
N VAL A 682 5.79 -41.40 -1.81
CA VAL A 682 5.10 -40.86 -0.62
C VAL A 682 3.71 -40.39 -1.05
N SER A 683 2.67 -41.03 -0.52
CA SER A 683 1.28 -40.63 -0.78
C SER A 683 1.02 -39.25 -0.14
N ARG A 684 0.83 -38.24 -0.96
CA ARG A 684 0.39 -36.89 -0.51
C ARG A 684 -1.12 -36.82 -0.56
N LYS A 685 -1.75 -36.33 0.51
CA LYS A 685 -3.20 -36.10 0.50
C LYS A 685 -3.57 -35.14 -0.64
N PRO A 686 -4.50 -35.52 -1.54
CA PRO A 686 -4.92 -34.67 -2.64
C PRO A 686 -5.61 -33.41 -2.11
N PRO A 687 -5.54 -32.29 -2.86
CA PRO A 687 -6.24 -31.04 -2.48
C PRO A 687 -7.74 -31.30 -2.30
N GLN A 688 -8.34 -30.77 -1.23
CA GLN A 688 -9.76 -30.99 -0.92
C GLN A 688 -10.71 -30.60 -2.07
N ASN A 689 -10.41 -29.51 -2.78
CA ASN A 689 -11.21 -29.09 -3.93
C ASN A 689 -11.15 -30.09 -5.09
N PHE A 690 -9.97 -30.65 -5.37
CA PHE A 690 -9.80 -31.69 -6.36
C PHE A 690 -10.62 -32.94 -6.02
N THR A 691 -10.49 -33.45 -4.79
CA THR A 691 -11.23 -34.60 -4.29
C THR A 691 -12.76 -34.40 -4.40
N LYS A 692 -13.27 -33.21 -4.00
CA LYS A 692 -14.67 -32.84 -4.10
C LYS A 692 -15.19 -32.90 -5.57
N ILE A 693 -14.40 -32.37 -6.52
CA ILE A 693 -14.78 -32.33 -7.96
C ILE A 693 -14.83 -33.74 -8.52
N VAL A 694 -13.80 -34.55 -8.27
CA VAL A 694 -13.75 -35.95 -8.75
C VAL A 694 -14.90 -36.75 -8.16
N LEU A 695 -15.10 -36.70 -6.84
CA LEU A 695 -16.18 -37.39 -6.15
C LEU A 695 -17.55 -36.98 -6.71
N LYS A 696 -17.83 -35.69 -6.82
CA LYS A 696 -19.14 -35.18 -7.33
C LYS A 696 -19.41 -35.68 -8.72
N ASN A 697 -18.46 -35.58 -9.64
CA ASN A 697 -18.67 -35.91 -11.03
C ASN A 697 -18.70 -37.44 -11.27
N MET A 698 -17.83 -38.23 -10.64
CA MET A 698 -17.82 -39.68 -10.75
C MET A 698 -19.01 -40.31 -10.04
N THR A 699 -19.44 -39.79 -8.88
CA THR A 699 -20.67 -40.21 -8.25
C THR A 699 -21.89 -40.01 -9.16
N ARG A 700 -21.92 -38.91 -9.95
CA ARG A 700 -22.97 -38.72 -10.97
C ARG A 700 -22.96 -39.85 -11.99
N ALA A 701 -21.82 -40.31 -12.49
CA ALA A 701 -21.71 -41.44 -13.38
C ALA A 701 -22.22 -42.76 -12.73
N GLU A 702 -21.83 -43.00 -11.46
CA GLU A 702 -22.31 -44.13 -10.68
C GLU A 702 -23.85 -44.08 -10.50
N MET A 703 -24.44 -42.91 -10.24
CA MET A 703 -25.88 -42.76 -10.09
C MET A 703 -26.65 -43.02 -11.40
N ILE A 704 -26.09 -42.55 -12.54
CA ILE A 704 -26.64 -42.89 -13.87
C ILE A 704 -26.73 -44.39 -14.04
N LEU A 705 -25.66 -45.13 -13.74
CA LEU A 705 -25.65 -46.62 -13.86
C LEU A 705 -26.60 -47.30 -12.87
N LYS A 706 -26.71 -46.79 -11.64
CA LYS A 706 -27.69 -47.28 -10.66
C LYS A 706 -29.12 -47.09 -11.13
N VAL A 707 -29.42 -45.99 -11.85
CA VAL A 707 -30.74 -45.82 -12.49
C VAL A 707 -30.94 -46.86 -13.58
N VAL A 708 -29.93 -47.18 -14.40
CA VAL A 708 -30.01 -48.25 -15.42
C VAL A 708 -30.24 -49.60 -14.76
N LEU A 709 -29.66 -49.91 -13.60
CA LEU A 709 -29.91 -51.12 -12.82
C LEU A 709 -31.33 -51.22 -12.25
N THR A 710 -31.99 -50.09 -11.98
CA THR A 710 -33.31 -50.10 -11.37
C THR A 710 -34.32 -50.87 -12.24
N PRO A 711 -35.08 -51.83 -11.69
CA PRO A 711 -36.10 -52.53 -12.44
C PRO A 711 -37.15 -51.59 -13.04
N TYR A 712 -37.67 -51.94 -14.22
CA TYR A 712 -38.70 -51.19 -14.94
C TYR A 712 -40.12 -51.82 -14.76
N ASP A 713 -40.41 -52.35 -13.57
CA ASP A 713 -41.68 -52.99 -13.30
C ASP A 713 -42.84 -52.00 -13.09
N SER A 714 -42.53 -50.83 -12.54
CA SER A 714 -43.49 -49.76 -12.32
C SER A 714 -42.93 -48.40 -12.84
N PRO A 715 -43.58 -47.81 -13.88
CA PRO A 715 -43.16 -46.49 -14.41
C PRO A 715 -43.10 -45.37 -13.36
N ARG A 716 -44.00 -45.42 -12.39
CA ARG A 716 -44.02 -44.41 -11.30
C ARG A 716 -42.83 -44.56 -10.36
N GLN A 717 -42.53 -45.81 -9.99
CA GLN A 717 -41.42 -46.10 -9.08
C GLN A 717 -40.07 -45.81 -9.76
N PHE A 718 -39.95 -46.15 -11.03
CA PHE A 718 -38.74 -45.86 -11.81
C PHE A 718 -38.43 -44.37 -11.89
N VAL A 719 -39.43 -43.52 -12.17
CA VAL A 719 -39.26 -42.06 -12.22
C VAL A 719 -38.92 -41.50 -10.84
N LYS A 720 -39.53 -41.99 -9.76
CA LYS A 720 -39.20 -41.62 -8.39
C LYS A 720 -37.75 -41.98 -8.04
N ASN A 721 -37.33 -43.20 -8.34
CA ASN A 721 -35.95 -43.65 -8.13
C ASN A 721 -34.95 -42.83 -8.91
N TYR A 722 -35.27 -42.43 -10.16
CA TYR A 722 -34.45 -41.53 -10.95
C TYR A 722 -34.27 -40.15 -10.24
N LEU A 723 -35.36 -39.51 -9.86
CA LEU A 723 -35.35 -38.24 -9.18
C LEU A 723 -34.56 -38.32 -7.85
N GLN A 724 -34.73 -39.37 -7.08
CA GLN A 724 -34.02 -39.58 -5.83
C GLN A 724 -32.50 -39.77 -6.04
N LEU A 725 -32.12 -40.60 -7.01
CA LEU A 725 -30.68 -40.86 -7.29
C LEU A 725 -29.99 -39.67 -7.96
N MET A 726 -30.72 -38.88 -8.74
CA MET A 726 -30.17 -37.69 -9.42
C MET A 726 -30.40 -36.41 -8.65
N ASN A 727 -30.65 -36.45 -7.31
CA ASN A 727 -30.90 -35.31 -6.47
C ASN A 727 -31.98 -34.35 -6.98
N ASN A 728 -33.10 -34.89 -7.43
CA ASN A 728 -34.23 -34.16 -8.02
C ASN A 728 -33.89 -33.36 -9.29
N ASP A 729 -32.82 -33.77 -10.01
CA ASP A 729 -32.48 -33.18 -11.31
C ASP A 729 -33.54 -33.61 -12.35
N GLY A 730 -34.36 -32.67 -12.77
CA GLY A 730 -35.43 -32.89 -13.74
C GLY A 730 -34.99 -32.78 -15.21
N ASP A 731 -33.67 -32.83 -15.50
CA ASP A 731 -33.18 -32.72 -16.88
C ASP A 731 -33.70 -33.86 -17.78
N ILE A 732 -34.58 -33.46 -18.66
CA ILE A 732 -35.26 -34.37 -19.61
C ILE A 732 -34.25 -35.00 -20.58
N SER A 733 -33.21 -34.25 -20.99
CA SER A 733 -32.20 -34.76 -21.92
C SER A 733 -31.37 -35.88 -21.29
N SER A 734 -30.93 -35.72 -20.05
CA SER A 734 -30.19 -36.73 -19.29
C SER A 734 -31.07 -37.96 -19.05
N PHE A 735 -32.34 -37.77 -18.68
CA PHE A 735 -33.28 -38.87 -18.47
C PHE A 735 -33.53 -39.68 -19.74
N GLN A 736 -33.76 -39.00 -20.87
CA GLN A 736 -33.95 -39.66 -22.17
C GLN A 736 -32.73 -40.51 -22.54
N LYS A 737 -31.51 -40.01 -22.35
CA LYS A 737 -30.29 -40.79 -22.61
C LYS A 737 -30.21 -42.04 -21.73
N VAL A 738 -30.60 -41.96 -20.46
CA VAL A 738 -30.67 -43.13 -19.57
C VAL A 738 -31.68 -44.14 -20.04
N LEU A 739 -32.85 -43.70 -20.55
CA LEU A 739 -33.86 -44.61 -21.13
C LEU A 739 -33.32 -45.30 -22.40
N GLU A 740 -32.55 -44.60 -23.23
CA GLU A 740 -31.88 -45.18 -24.38
C GLU A 740 -30.80 -46.21 -23.98
N MET A 741 -29.99 -45.91 -22.93
CA MET A 741 -29.04 -46.87 -22.40
C MET A 741 -29.72 -48.17 -21.95
N LYS A 742 -30.84 -48.07 -21.28
CA LYS A 742 -31.61 -49.21 -20.81
C LYS A 742 -32.34 -49.95 -21.95
N GLY A 743 -32.40 -49.37 -23.15
CA GLY A 743 -33.06 -49.98 -24.30
C GLY A 743 -34.57 -49.88 -24.27
N ILE A 744 -35.19 -48.96 -23.56
CA ILE A 744 -36.63 -48.75 -23.49
C ILE A 744 -37.12 -48.22 -24.84
N ARG A 745 -38.31 -48.77 -25.32
CA ARG A 745 -38.88 -48.40 -26.62
C ARG A 745 -39.38 -46.96 -26.65
N LYS A 746 -39.27 -46.28 -27.80
CA LYS A 746 -39.61 -44.84 -27.95
C LYS A 746 -40.98 -44.42 -27.40
N PRO A 747 -42.09 -45.20 -27.62
CA PRO A 747 -43.43 -44.88 -27.09
C PRO A 747 -43.45 -44.85 -25.55
N GLU A 748 -42.76 -45.79 -24.92
CA GLU A 748 -42.64 -45.92 -23.48
C GLU A 748 -41.74 -44.77 -22.89
N GLN A 749 -40.70 -44.39 -23.62
CA GLN A 749 -39.87 -43.23 -23.27
C GLN A 749 -40.72 -41.96 -23.18
N ALA A 750 -41.58 -41.68 -24.15
CA ALA A 750 -42.45 -40.52 -24.16
C ALA A 750 -43.35 -40.44 -22.91
N HIS A 751 -43.93 -41.57 -22.54
CA HIS A 751 -44.75 -41.68 -21.33
C HIS A 751 -43.98 -41.45 -20.05
N LEU A 752 -42.75 -41.97 -19.97
CA LEU A 752 -41.90 -41.77 -18.81
C LEU A 752 -41.40 -40.30 -18.69
N ILE A 753 -41.09 -39.65 -19.80
CA ILE A 753 -40.68 -38.24 -19.82
C ILE A 753 -41.85 -37.34 -19.37
N GLU A 754 -43.07 -37.61 -19.82
CA GLU A 754 -44.23 -36.85 -19.38
C GLU A 754 -44.49 -37.03 -17.88
N ARG A 755 -44.28 -38.23 -17.37
CA ARG A 755 -44.39 -38.54 -15.95
C ARG A 755 -43.28 -37.83 -15.14
N LEU A 756 -42.04 -37.79 -15.62
CA LEU A 756 -40.95 -37.08 -15.00
C LEU A 756 -41.30 -35.58 -14.83
N LYS A 757 -41.86 -34.97 -15.90
CA LYS A 757 -42.29 -33.56 -15.84
C LYS A 757 -43.31 -33.33 -14.74
N ARG A 758 -44.29 -34.24 -14.58
CA ARG A 758 -45.34 -34.13 -13.54
C ARG A 758 -44.77 -34.30 -12.11
N GLU A 759 -43.97 -35.33 -11.90
CA GLU A 759 -43.39 -35.61 -10.56
C GLU A 759 -42.36 -34.52 -10.17
N HIS A 760 -41.55 -34.02 -11.12
CA HIS A 760 -40.61 -32.94 -10.87
C HIS A 760 -41.32 -31.61 -10.55
N ALA A 761 -42.40 -31.28 -11.27
CA ALA A 761 -43.25 -30.12 -10.98
C ALA A 761 -43.86 -30.20 -9.56
N ALA A 762 -44.30 -31.39 -9.13
CA ALA A 762 -44.85 -31.62 -7.79
C ALA A 762 -43.77 -31.41 -6.70
N ILE A 763 -42.53 -31.85 -6.95
CA ILE A 763 -41.41 -31.64 -6.02
C ILE A 763 -41.08 -30.14 -5.89
N ILE A 764 -41.02 -29.40 -7.01
CA ILE A 764 -40.76 -27.96 -6.99
C ILE A 764 -41.86 -27.23 -6.22
N ALA A 765 -43.12 -27.56 -6.46
CA ALA A 765 -44.27 -26.98 -5.75
C ALA A 765 -44.20 -27.21 -4.22
N SER A 766 -43.84 -28.45 -3.81
CA SER A 766 -43.69 -28.78 -2.38
C SER A 766 -42.52 -28.03 -1.73
N HIS A 767 -41.40 -27.85 -2.42
CA HIS A 767 -40.27 -27.05 -1.94
C HIS A 767 -40.63 -25.56 -1.83
N GLN A 768 -41.39 -25.01 -2.78
CA GLN A 768 -41.82 -23.59 -2.71
C GLN A 768 -42.78 -23.36 -1.56
N GLN A 769 -43.68 -24.35 -1.25
CA GLN A 769 -44.55 -24.26 -0.06
C GLN A 769 -43.80 -24.35 1.26
N GLN A 770 -42.72 -25.14 1.34
CA GLN A 770 -41.88 -25.21 2.52
C GLN A 770 -41.06 -23.92 2.76
N ILE A 771 -40.60 -23.25 1.70
CA ILE A 771 -39.90 -21.96 1.79
C ILE A 771 -40.87 -20.84 2.18
N GLN A 772 -42.14 -20.90 1.81
CA GLN A 772 -43.17 -19.92 2.21
C GLN A 772 -43.66 -20.14 3.66
N GLN A 773 -43.40 -21.30 4.26
CA GLN A 773 -43.76 -21.64 5.65
C GLN A 773 -42.59 -21.43 6.66
N GLN A 774 -41.39 -21.17 6.19
CA GLN A 774 -40.22 -20.68 6.97
C GLN A 774 -40.04 -19.16 6.83
#